data_6af92945e660ef443f32d99d9fcefd92
#
_entry.id   6af92945e660ef443f32d99d9fcefd92
#
_cell.length_a   1.000
_cell.length_b   1.000
_cell.length_c   1.000
_cell.angle_alpha   90.00
_cell.angle_beta   90.00
_cell.angle_gamma   90.00
#
_symmetry.space_group_name_H-M   'P 1'
#
loop_
_entity.id
_entity.type
_entity.pdbx_description
1 polymer ?
#
loop_
_entity_poly.entity_id
_entity_poly.type
_entity_poly.pdbx_seq_one_letter_code
_entity_poly.pdbx_strand_id
1 'polypeptide(L)'
;TSANSEFKEFANNTTVSFGRRSFWVIGILATTAFCLILLLLLHLVFKNNRPVSKAARKVKIQKPSTTPEQNADEAITPSDIIDYFLNIFRLQIGADPDAPMKTKALMDNASGSNTVYELRIKHHGEWMQRRMSIGPLGDEAGSKSKCYYVIYDAHLVVKIPVNPISEFEYYNKTIKKEGQIVDKLAPKECIVPRVSTIVRMVHKLPGSEHLPVEQREEKYVSWLRSKTKYQKYLKIKNTFVFFMDFSKYYFLSHIIDNLHDVKDAMAQEIMENAETILDNQKFRGRYGKAKESIGIEIEQVFDQCQAAVRQFLIDSGVSSDVSLFRIQTWFLTHLAGKSVGAKEAALPENLVKELNLLIELTLSKQMEAVTACRNTITEYVHKIRFEQNKPQMAGIITNLLDLLAWLRTRRIAMRDLKPDNLLVAGDPAKYPLFLMNPDEYELGIIDVETAVDFEKSKDGRIKQPLLGGTPFYATPSHFFSNAVLSEAFDNLSKILHLQDWYATMVMIFKAATGELMFQNTARFFADIRNKIKSGQMEGMLETEIVADVSRAFWRSALMEFQTRMNQKENQLRSIFLTLPDTCKKMFKKVLSNDILATTIKIKRCINNQTAFGSPQSRQRLLDSSPARINHLRIEFENKVKSMRRPSSDLTDAIVLLKYLRTLKLHVEQQNQLLIRLEKQVSRISAYILLGFMFNNLYKSMFREEWWVKSTAKEKLSDGNVDEATLQATV
;
A
#
# COMPACT_ATOMS: atom_id res chain seq x y z
N THR A 1 13.43 8.03 34.16
CA THR A 1 13.90 6.68 34.56
C THR A 1 12.95 5.92 35.48
N SER A 2 11.83 6.49 35.95
CA SER A 2 10.88 5.80 36.84
C SER A 2 9.63 5.22 36.15
N ALA A 3 9.36 5.55 34.90
CA ALA A 3 8.18 5.06 34.16
C ALA A 3 8.36 3.68 33.48
N ASN A 4 9.59 3.15 33.44
CA ASN A 4 9.89 1.86 32.81
C ASN A 4 9.86 0.65 33.79
N SER A 5 9.78 0.88 35.09
CA SER A 5 9.72 -0.20 36.08
C SER A 5 8.30 -0.72 36.31
N GLU A 6 7.28 0.14 36.19
CA GLU A 6 5.90 -0.28 36.46
C GLU A 6 5.27 -1.11 35.33
N PHE A 7 5.79 -1.04 34.11
CA PHE A 7 5.28 -1.85 32.98
C PHE A 7 5.83 -3.28 32.98
N LYS A 8 6.95 -3.55 33.65
CA LYS A 8 7.51 -4.91 33.78
C LYS A 8 6.89 -5.75 34.89
N GLU A 9 6.33 -5.12 35.89
CA GLU A 9 5.73 -5.84 37.05
C GLU A 9 4.34 -6.42 36.72
N PHE A 10 3.65 -5.91 35.71
CA PHE A 10 2.33 -6.41 35.29
C PHE A 10 2.38 -7.66 34.40
N ALA A 11 3.56 -8.01 33.87
CA ALA A 11 3.73 -9.15 32.95
C ALA A 11 4.14 -10.46 33.65
N ASN A 12 4.52 -10.43 34.98
CA ASN A 12 5.15 -11.56 35.63
C ASN A 12 4.30 -12.33 36.65
N ASN A 13 3.02 -12.00 36.88
CA ASN A 13 2.22 -12.58 37.92
C ASN A 13 1.05 -13.47 37.49
N THR A 14 1.18 -14.21 36.38
CA THR A 14 0.25 -15.31 36.05
C THR A 14 0.98 -16.48 35.39
N THR A 15 1.81 -17.20 36.13
CA THR A 15 2.25 -18.54 35.72
C THR A 15 1.71 -19.56 36.71
N VAL A 16 0.56 -20.14 36.37
CA VAL A 16 0.11 -21.41 36.98
C VAL A 16 0.80 -22.54 36.22
N SER A 17 1.64 -23.29 36.93
CA SER A 17 2.36 -24.44 36.39
C SER A 17 1.41 -25.62 36.17
N PHE A 18 1.07 -25.89 34.87
CA PHE A 18 0.48 -27.17 34.46
C PHE A 18 1.52 -28.02 33.71
N GLY A 19 1.59 -29.30 34.07
CA GLY A 19 2.65 -30.23 33.70
C GLY A 19 2.76 -30.47 32.18
N ARG A 20 3.98 -30.42 31.68
CA ARG A 20 4.39 -30.53 30.27
C ARG A 20 3.95 -31.79 29.49
N ARG A 21 3.43 -32.82 30.13
CA ARG A 21 3.05 -34.09 29.47
C ARG A 21 1.62 -34.13 28.90
N SER A 22 0.70 -33.32 29.44
CA SER A 22 -0.70 -33.32 28.96
C SER A 22 -0.92 -32.50 27.69
N PHE A 23 -0.07 -31.55 27.38
CA PHE A 23 -0.19 -30.68 26.20
C PHE A 23 0.05 -31.40 24.86
N TRP A 24 0.95 -32.38 24.84
CA TRP A 24 1.26 -33.12 23.59
C TRP A 24 0.13 -34.05 23.17
N VAL A 25 -0.56 -34.67 24.11
CA VAL A 25 -1.69 -35.57 23.81
C VAL A 25 -2.91 -34.80 23.31
N ILE A 26 -3.19 -33.62 23.89
CA ILE A 26 -4.30 -32.74 23.45
C ILE A 26 -3.98 -32.13 22.09
N GLY A 27 -2.73 -31.75 21.84
CA GLY A 27 -2.29 -31.22 20.54
C GLY A 27 -2.44 -32.23 19.39
N ILE A 28 -2.06 -33.49 19.62
CA ILE A 28 -2.19 -34.56 18.63
C ILE A 28 -3.66 -34.92 18.36
N LEU A 29 -4.50 -34.95 19.38
CA LEU A 29 -5.93 -35.20 19.23
C LEU A 29 -6.66 -34.06 18.51
N ALA A 30 -6.26 -32.79 18.76
CA ALA A 30 -6.84 -31.64 18.07
C ALA A 30 -6.43 -31.57 16.59
N THR A 31 -5.18 -31.91 16.25
CA THR A 31 -4.71 -31.93 14.86
C THR A 31 -5.33 -33.08 14.05
N THR A 32 -5.51 -34.26 14.65
CA THR A 32 -6.19 -35.38 13.96
C THR A 32 -7.68 -35.11 13.74
N ALA A 33 -8.37 -34.50 14.71
CA ALA A 33 -9.76 -34.09 14.57
C ALA A 33 -9.92 -33.01 13.48
N PHE A 34 -9.01 -32.05 13.42
CA PHE A 34 -9.01 -30.99 12.37
C PHE A 34 -8.79 -31.57 10.97
N CYS A 35 -7.84 -32.51 10.80
CA CYS A 35 -7.61 -33.18 9.53
C CYS A 35 -8.80 -34.00 9.07
N LEU A 36 -9.51 -34.69 9.99
CA LEU A 36 -10.71 -35.45 9.67
C LEU A 36 -11.89 -34.57 9.24
N ILE A 37 -12.06 -33.40 9.90
CA ILE A 37 -13.07 -32.40 9.51
C ILE A 37 -12.74 -31.81 8.15
N LEU A 38 -11.48 -31.53 7.87
CA LEU A 38 -11.05 -30.99 6.55
C LEU A 38 -11.28 -32.00 5.42
N LEU A 39 -11.01 -33.29 5.65
CA LEU A 39 -11.29 -34.37 4.69
C LEU A 39 -12.79 -34.56 4.47
N LEU A 40 -13.62 -34.42 5.50
CA LEU A 40 -15.08 -34.48 5.40
C LEU A 40 -15.62 -33.28 4.60
N LEU A 41 -15.09 -32.07 4.82
CA LEU A 41 -15.48 -30.89 4.06
C LEU A 41 -15.04 -30.98 2.60
N LEU A 42 -13.88 -31.50 2.30
CA LEU A 42 -13.44 -31.79 0.94
C LEU A 42 -14.33 -32.82 0.26
N HIS A 43 -14.71 -33.90 0.98
CA HIS A 43 -15.61 -34.92 0.43
C HIS A 43 -17.01 -34.37 0.12
N LEU A 44 -17.54 -33.48 0.96
CA LEU A 44 -18.83 -32.81 0.72
C LEU A 44 -18.76 -31.83 -0.48
N VAL A 45 -17.65 -31.10 -0.66
CA VAL A 45 -17.44 -30.23 -1.81
C VAL A 45 -17.34 -31.03 -3.11
N PHE A 46 -16.63 -32.16 -3.11
CA PHE A 46 -16.53 -33.05 -4.30
C PHE A 46 -17.79 -33.84 -4.60
N LYS A 47 -18.65 -34.12 -3.60
CA LYS A 47 -19.90 -34.83 -3.79
C LYS A 47 -20.99 -33.96 -4.45
N ASN A 48 -20.92 -32.63 -4.30
CA ASN A 48 -21.89 -31.69 -4.88
C ASN A 48 -21.59 -31.28 -6.33
N ASN A 49 -20.46 -31.70 -6.91
CA ASN A 49 -20.09 -31.37 -8.29
C ASN A 49 -20.37 -32.51 -9.30
N ARG A 50 -21.51 -33.19 -9.21
CA ARG A 50 -21.97 -34.02 -10.31
C ARG A 50 -22.85 -33.22 -11.26
N PRO A 51 -22.64 -33.26 -12.58
CA PRO A 51 -23.43 -32.49 -13.53
C PRO A 51 -24.85 -33.08 -13.61
N VAL A 52 -25.85 -32.29 -13.27
CA VAL A 52 -27.25 -32.58 -13.46
C VAL A 52 -27.57 -32.37 -14.95
N SER A 53 -28.02 -33.42 -15.62
CA SER A 53 -28.52 -33.43 -17.00
C SER A 53 -29.72 -32.50 -17.15
N LYS A 54 -29.67 -31.64 -18.15
CA LYS A 54 -30.77 -30.75 -18.55
C LYS A 54 -31.93 -31.51 -19.16
N ALA A 55 -33.09 -31.52 -18.48
CA ALA A 55 -34.37 -31.75 -19.13
C ALA A 55 -35.06 -30.40 -19.37
N ALA A 56 -35.28 -30.10 -20.62
CA ALA A 56 -35.82 -28.82 -21.08
C ALA A 56 -37.36 -28.74 -20.80
N ARG A 57 -37.78 -27.63 -20.21
CA ARG A 57 -39.17 -27.15 -20.26
C ARG A 57 -39.19 -25.78 -20.94
N LYS A 58 -39.67 -25.74 -22.19
CA LYS A 58 -39.89 -24.54 -22.97
C LYS A 58 -41.05 -23.72 -22.39
N VAL A 59 -40.76 -22.53 -21.90
CA VAL A 59 -41.80 -21.49 -21.73
C VAL A 59 -41.46 -20.38 -22.75
N LYS A 60 -42.38 -20.17 -23.68
CA LYS A 60 -42.33 -19.07 -24.67
C LYS A 60 -42.59 -17.75 -23.96
N ILE A 61 -41.61 -16.88 -23.93
CA ILE A 61 -41.78 -15.45 -23.65
C ILE A 61 -41.40 -14.69 -24.93
N GLN A 62 -42.35 -13.89 -25.41
CA GLN A 62 -42.20 -13.04 -26.58
C GLN A 62 -41.06 -12.05 -26.40
N LYS A 63 -40.19 -11.95 -27.42
CA LYS A 63 -39.12 -10.92 -27.52
C LYS A 63 -39.76 -9.55 -27.84
N PRO A 64 -39.31 -8.47 -27.18
CA PRO A 64 -39.38 -7.14 -27.77
C PRO A 64 -38.24 -6.96 -28.78
N SER A 65 -38.57 -6.23 -29.81
CA SER A 65 -37.80 -5.90 -31.02
C SER A 65 -36.34 -5.54 -30.81
N THR A 66 -35.53 -6.12 -31.64
CA THR A 66 -34.15 -5.82 -32.09
C THR A 66 -33.66 -4.40 -31.88
N THR A 67 -32.71 -4.27 -30.98
CA THR A 67 -31.65 -3.26 -31.03
C THR A 67 -30.40 -3.90 -31.65
N PRO A 68 -29.58 -3.18 -32.43
CA PRO A 68 -28.45 -3.76 -33.16
C PRO A 68 -27.44 -4.37 -32.17
N GLU A 69 -26.94 -5.53 -32.47
CA GLU A 69 -25.80 -6.16 -31.81
C GLU A 69 -24.63 -5.19 -31.83
N GLN A 70 -24.36 -4.57 -30.68
CA GLN A 70 -23.08 -3.92 -30.44
C GLN A 70 -22.06 -5.07 -30.29
N ASN A 71 -21.17 -5.17 -31.30
CA ASN A 71 -19.94 -5.94 -31.18
C ASN A 71 -19.26 -5.54 -29.88
N ALA A 72 -19.03 -6.51 -28.99
CA ALA A 72 -18.21 -6.33 -27.81
C ALA A 72 -16.82 -5.91 -28.31
N ASP A 73 -16.50 -4.63 -28.19
CA ASP A 73 -15.17 -4.11 -28.50
C ASP A 73 -14.14 -4.89 -27.68
N GLU A 74 -13.30 -5.64 -28.36
CA GLU A 74 -12.22 -6.40 -27.74
C GLU A 74 -11.34 -5.46 -26.92
N ALA A 75 -11.13 -5.79 -25.64
CA ALA A 75 -10.31 -5.00 -24.71
C ALA A 75 -8.91 -4.78 -25.30
N ILE A 76 -8.39 -3.55 -25.20
CA ILE A 76 -7.03 -3.20 -25.62
C ILE A 76 -6.02 -4.01 -24.77
N THR A 77 -5.10 -4.68 -25.46
CA THR A 77 -4.07 -5.54 -24.90
C THR A 77 -2.67 -4.89 -25.01
N PRO A 78 -1.64 -5.39 -24.31
CA PRO A 78 -0.25 -4.95 -24.51
C PRO A 78 0.21 -5.10 -25.98
N SER A 79 -0.24 -6.15 -26.69
CA SER A 79 0.07 -6.34 -28.10
C SER A 79 -0.46 -5.20 -28.97
N ASP A 80 -1.68 -4.73 -28.69
CA ASP A 80 -2.26 -3.60 -29.43
C ASP A 80 -1.46 -2.30 -29.26
N ILE A 81 -0.86 -2.12 -28.07
CA ILE A 81 0.02 -0.98 -27.75
C ILE A 81 1.33 -1.11 -28.51
N ILE A 82 1.91 -2.30 -28.58
CA ILE A 82 3.14 -2.56 -29.34
C ILE A 82 2.92 -2.29 -30.82
N ASP A 83 1.83 -2.80 -31.39
CA ASP A 83 1.45 -2.57 -32.80
C ASP A 83 1.19 -1.10 -33.09
N TYR A 84 0.61 -0.38 -32.12
CA TYR A 84 0.43 1.06 -32.20
C TYR A 84 1.78 1.78 -32.31
N PHE A 85 2.75 1.49 -31.44
CA PHE A 85 4.08 2.12 -31.50
C PHE A 85 4.90 1.67 -32.71
N LEU A 86 4.71 0.46 -33.20
CA LEU A 86 5.29 0.00 -34.47
C LEU A 86 4.76 0.86 -35.63
N ASN A 87 3.46 1.20 -35.66
CA ASN A 87 2.89 2.12 -36.63
C ASN A 87 3.42 3.55 -36.46
N ILE A 88 3.60 4.04 -35.24
CA ILE A 88 4.24 5.35 -35.01
C ILE A 88 5.66 5.35 -35.57
N PHE A 89 6.44 4.28 -35.36
CA PHE A 89 7.79 4.14 -35.93
C PHE A 89 7.76 4.20 -37.45
N ARG A 90 6.83 3.46 -38.08
CA ARG A 90 6.64 3.53 -39.58
C ARG A 90 6.44 4.94 -40.06
N LEU A 91 5.57 5.70 -39.41
CA LEU A 91 5.27 7.08 -39.76
C LEU A 91 6.48 8.01 -39.59
N GLN A 92 7.26 7.79 -38.52
CA GLN A 92 8.45 8.60 -38.23
C GLN A 92 9.55 8.44 -39.29
N ILE A 93 9.73 7.22 -39.82
CA ILE A 93 10.74 6.95 -40.87
C ILE A 93 10.20 7.17 -42.30
N GLY A 94 8.92 7.51 -42.45
CA GLY A 94 8.30 7.73 -43.75
C GLY A 94 8.15 6.45 -44.59
N ALA A 95 8.09 5.27 -43.95
CA ALA A 95 7.92 4.02 -44.68
C ALA A 95 6.50 3.85 -45.23
N ASP A 96 6.37 3.11 -46.31
CA ASP A 96 5.09 2.85 -46.98
C ASP A 96 4.06 2.21 -46.05
N PRO A 97 2.76 2.43 -46.28
CA PRO A 97 1.69 1.80 -45.48
C PRO A 97 1.79 0.27 -45.43
N ASP A 98 2.24 -0.35 -46.53
CA ASP A 98 2.34 -1.81 -46.66
C ASP A 98 3.76 -2.35 -46.42
N ALA A 99 4.65 -1.54 -45.83
CA ALA A 99 6.01 -1.95 -45.52
C ALA A 99 6.00 -3.16 -44.55
N PRO A 100 6.81 -4.21 -44.79
CA PRO A 100 6.91 -5.33 -43.91
C PRO A 100 7.35 -4.91 -42.50
N MET A 101 6.58 -5.30 -41.48
CA MET A 101 6.83 -4.99 -40.08
C MET A 101 6.94 -6.25 -39.23
N LYS A 102 7.83 -6.26 -38.24
CA LYS A 102 8.03 -7.37 -37.29
C LYS A 102 8.33 -6.83 -35.91
N THR A 103 7.91 -7.57 -34.88
CA THR A 103 8.28 -7.35 -33.48
C THR A 103 8.99 -8.60 -32.94
N LYS A 104 9.99 -8.41 -32.09
CA LYS A 104 10.70 -9.50 -31.41
C LYS A 104 10.87 -9.12 -29.94
N ALA A 105 10.39 -9.97 -29.02
CA ALA A 105 10.73 -9.84 -27.62
C ALA A 105 12.24 -10.17 -27.43
N LEU A 106 12.98 -9.30 -26.75
CA LEU A 106 14.42 -9.43 -26.54
C LEU A 106 14.75 -10.01 -25.17
N MET A 107 14.00 -9.67 -24.15
CA MET A 107 14.15 -10.15 -22.80
C MET A 107 12.78 -10.21 -22.12
N ASP A 108 12.45 -11.36 -21.56
CA ASP A 108 11.49 -11.49 -20.47
C ASP A 108 12.31 -11.40 -19.17
N ASN A 109 12.30 -10.25 -18.52
CA ASN A 109 12.89 -10.14 -17.20
C ASN A 109 11.94 -10.82 -16.21
N ALA A 110 12.31 -12.03 -15.78
CA ALA A 110 11.58 -12.78 -14.75
C ALA A 110 11.47 -12.08 -13.39
N SER A 111 12.12 -10.93 -13.23
CA SER A 111 12.11 -10.11 -12.00
C SER A 111 11.68 -8.66 -12.20
N GLY A 112 11.40 -8.23 -13.44
CA GLY A 112 10.97 -6.86 -13.75
C GLY A 112 9.67 -6.86 -14.53
N SER A 113 8.77 -5.94 -14.19
CA SER A 113 7.46 -5.80 -14.82
C SER A 113 7.48 -5.40 -16.31
N ASN A 114 8.67 -5.09 -16.88
CA ASN A 114 8.79 -4.52 -18.22
C ASN A 114 9.42 -5.50 -19.21
N THR A 115 8.72 -5.77 -20.31
CA THR A 115 9.24 -6.54 -21.44
C THR A 115 9.83 -5.60 -22.48
N VAL A 116 11.02 -5.95 -22.99
CA VAL A 116 11.71 -5.19 -24.04
C VAL A 116 11.46 -5.82 -25.40
N TYR A 117 11.04 -5.01 -26.35
CA TYR A 117 10.76 -5.40 -27.72
C TYR A 117 11.70 -4.69 -28.69
N GLU A 118 12.06 -5.37 -29.76
CA GLU A 118 12.68 -4.79 -30.93
C GLU A 118 11.62 -4.65 -32.02
N LEU A 119 11.37 -3.41 -32.44
CA LEU A 119 10.49 -3.05 -33.54
C LEU A 119 11.33 -2.99 -34.83
N ARG A 120 10.91 -3.68 -35.88
CA ARG A 120 11.61 -3.74 -37.16
C ARG A 120 10.67 -3.39 -38.30
N ILE A 121 11.13 -2.53 -39.19
CA ILE A 121 10.38 -2.10 -40.39
C ILE A 121 11.33 -2.11 -41.59
N LYS A 122 10.88 -2.68 -42.71
CA LYS A 122 11.67 -2.69 -43.92
C LYS A 122 11.41 -1.38 -44.68
N HIS A 123 12.46 -0.57 -44.88
CA HIS A 123 12.39 0.72 -45.59
C HIS A 123 13.58 0.82 -46.53
N HIS A 124 13.31 1.18 -47.82
CA HIS A 124 14.31 1.22 -48.91
C HIS A 124 15.19 -0.06 -49.01
N GLY A 125 14.60 -1.24 -48.75
CA GLY A 125 15.30 -2.53 -48.83
C GLY A 125 15.99 -2.96 -47.56
N GLU A 126 16.22 -2.08 -46.60
CA GLU A 126 16.90 -2.34 -45.33
C GLU A 126 15.93 -2.46 -44.14
N TRP A 127 16.33 -3.22 -43.10
CA TRP A 127 15.59 -3.33 -41.89
C TRP A 127 16.00 -2.25 -40.88
N MET A 128 15.13 -1.24 -40.71
CA MET A 128 15.24 -0.23 -39.67
C MET A 128 14.80 -0.85 -38.32
N GLN A 129 15.50 -0.55 -37.24
CA GLN A 129 15.27 -1.15 -35.93
C GLN A 129 15.10 -0.07 -34.87
N ARG A 130 14.19 -0.32 -33.89
CA ARG A 130 14.02 0.51 -32.70
C ARG A 130 13.65 -0.35 -31.50
N ARG A 131 14.16 -0.02 -30.34
CA ARG A 131 13.80 -0.71 -29.09
C ARG A 131 12.65 0.01 -28.40
N MET A 132 11.79 -0.76 -27.78
CA MET A 132 10.68 -0.31 -26.97
C MET A 132 10.58 -1.17 -25.73
N SER A 133 10.27 -0.56 -24.56
CA SER A 133 9.92 -1.29 -23.35
C SER A 133 8.49 -0.98 -22.97
N ILE A 134 7.74 -1.99 -22.53
CA ILE A 134 6.37 -1.84 -22.03
C ILE A 134 6.18 -2.68 -20.79
N GLY A 135 5.48 -2.14 -19.79
CA GLY A 135 5.05 -2.84 -18.60
C GLY A 135 3.76 -2.26 -18.04
N PRO A 136 3.00 -3.03 -17.27
CA PRO A 136 1.83 -2.53 -16.57
C PRO A 136 2.25 -1.47 -15.54
N LEU A 137 1.40 -0.49 -15.33
CA LEU A 137 1.55 0.51 -14.29
C LEU A 137 0.46 0.31 -13.26
N GLY A 138 0.85 -0.08 -12.03
CA GLY A 138 -0.09 -0.37 -10.94
C GLY A 138 -0.68 -1.77 -11.02
N ASP A 139 -0.09 -2.71 -10.27
CA ASP A 139 -0.52 -4.10 -10.16
C ASP A 139 -1.70 -4.30 -9.22
N GLU A 140 -2.17 -3.25 -8.53
CA GLU A 140 -3.19 -3.39 -7.50
C GLU A 140 -4.59 -3.51 -8.10
N ALA A 141 -5.23 -4.65 -7.85
CA ALA A 141 -6.61 -4.93 -8.20
C ALA A 141 -7.53 -3.82 -7.69
N GLY A 142 -8.05 -2.98 -8.58
CA GLY A 142 -8.98 -1.91 -8.23
C GLY A 142 -8.90 -0.65 -9.07
N SER A 143 -7.86 -0.46 -9.87
CA SER A 143 -7.81 0.65 -10.84
C SER A 143 -8.91 0.48 -11.89
N LYS A 144 -9.69 1.52 -12.11
CA LYS A 144 -10.75 1.50 -13.15
C LYS A 144 -10.15 1.56 -14.55
N SER A 145 -9.04 2.27 -14.74
CA SER A 145 -8.33 2.43 -16.01
C SER A 145 -7.08 1.55 -16.02
N LYS A 146 -6.77 0.91 -17.12
CA LYS A 146 -5.50 0.21 -17.32
C LYS A 146 -4.45 1.21 -17.76
N CYS A 147 -3.34 1.27 -17.04
CA CYS A 147 -2.19 2.11 -17.37
C CYS A 147 -0.98 1.26 -17.74
N TYR A 148 -0.23 1.73 -18.75
CA TYR A 148 1.01 1.09 -19.16
C TYR A 148 2.13 2.12 -19.18
N TYR A 149 3.26 1.78 -18.60
CA TYR A 149 4.49 2.53 -18.75
C TYR A 149 5.20 2.07 -20.02
N VAL A 150 5.54 3.02 -20.88
CA VAL A 150 6.16 2.76 -22.17
C VAL A 150 7.42 3.60 -22.30
N ILE A 151 8.54 2.97 -22.61
CA ILE A 151 9.76 3.65 -23.03
C ILE A 151 9.90 3.44 -24.53
N TYR A 152 9.81 4.52 -25.27
CA TYR A 152 9.98 4.53 -26.71
C TYR A 152 11.02 5.60 -27.11
N ASP A 153 10.66 6.74 -27.68
CA ASP A 153 11.55 7.90 -27.84
C ASP A 153 11.57 8.79 -26.57
N ALA A 154 10.62 8.57 -25.70
CA ALA A 154 10.44 9.22 -24.42
C ALA A 154 9.82 8.21 -23.44
N HIS A 155 9.87 8.56 -22.18
CA HIS A 155 9.13 7.86 -21.14
C HIS A 155 7.67 8.32 -21.17
N LEU A 156 6.76 7.41 -21.42
CA LEU A 156 5.33 7.69 -21.60
C LEU A 156 4.48 6.85 -20.66
N VAL A 157 3.34 7.39 -20.26
CA VAL A 157 2.25 6.60 -19.68
C VAL A 157 1.10 6.59 -20.68
N VAL A 158 0.62 5.38 -21.00
CA VAL A 158 -0.55 5.13 -21.83
C VAL A 158 -1.70 4.69 -20.93
N LYS A 159 -2.71 5.54 -20.76
CA LYS A 159 -3.89 5.25 -19.94
C LYS A 159 -5.07 4.87 -20.86
N ILE A 160 -5.59 3.68 -20.68
CA ILE A 160 -6.74 3.15 -21.40
C ILE A 160 -8.01 3.48 -20.60
N PRO A 161 -8.99 4.21 -21.18
CA PRO A 161 -10.22 4.50 -20.48
C PRO A 161 -11.04 3.23 -20.23
N VAL A 162 -11.78 3.19 -19.13
CA VAL A 162 -12.65 2.04 -18.76
C VAL A 162 -13.74 1.81 -19.81
N ASN A 163 -14.35 2.91 -20.29
CA ASN A 163 -15.35 2.87 -21.35
C ASN A 163 -14.72 3.43 -22.61
N PRO A 164 -14.88 2.77 -23.76
CA PRO A 164 -14.36 3.23 -25.03
C PRO A 164 -14.83 4.66 -25.35
N ILE A 165 -13.90 5.51 -25.75
CA ILE A 165 -14.17 6.88 -26.17
C ILE A 165 -14.01 6.95 -27.69
N SER A 166 -15.10 7.19 -28.41
CA SER A 166 -15.11 7.30 -29.88
C SER A 166 -15.06 8.72 -30.37
N GLU A 167 -15.54 9.70 -29.57
CA GLU A 167 -15.71 11.09 -29.97
C GLU A 167 -14.56 11.98 -29.44
N PHE A 168 -13.95 12.77 -30.36
CA PHE A 168 -12.85 13.66 -30.05
C PHE A 168 -13.21 14.76 -29.04
N GLU A 169 -14.41 15.34 -29.18
CA GLU A 169 -14.84 16.42 -28.27
C GLU A 169 -15.06 15.93 -26.85
N TYR A 170 -15.60 14.72 -26.68
CA TYR A 170 -15.73 14.11 -25.36
C TYR A 170 -14.35 13.81 -24.75
N TYR A 171 -13.42 13.24 -25.55
CA TYR A 171 -12.03 13.01 -25.18
C TYR A 171 -11.33 14.30 -24.73
N ASN A 172 -11.41 15.36 -25.55
CA ASN A 172 -10.81 16.66 -25.25
C ASN A 172 -11.43 17.32 -24.00
N LYS A 173 -12.75 17.18 -23.81
CA LYS A 173 -13.44 17.66 -22.60
C LYS A 173 -12.94 16.94 -21.34
N THR A 174 -12.63 15.66 -21.43
CA THR A 174 -12.06 14.88 -20.30
C THR A 174 -10.68 15.40 -19.94
N ILE A 175 -9.78 15.59 -20.92
CA ILE A 175 -8.44 16.18 -20.69
C ILE A 175 -8.54 17.58 -20.06
N LYS A 176 -9.42 18.45 -20.56
CA LYS A 176 -9.60 19.79 -20.00
C LYS A 176 -10.10 19.79 -18.57
N LYS A 177 -10.94 18.82 -18.19
CA LYS A 177 -11.41 18.71 -16.79
C LYS A 177 -10.25 18.33 -15.83
N GLU A 178 -9.36 17.45 -16.26
CA GLU A 178 -8.18 17.14 -15.49
C GLU A 178 -7.25 18.36 -15.38
N GLY A 179 -7.04 19.10 -16.46
CA GLY A 179 -6.28 20.35 -16.50
C GLY A 179 -6.77 21.40 -15.50
N GLN A 180 -8.08 21.57 -15.33
CA GLN A 180 -8.63 22.52 -14.36
C GLN A 180 -8.29 22.18 -12.90
N ILE A 181 -8.20 20.91 -12.57
CA ILE A 181 -7.74 20.46 -11.23
C ILE A 181 -6.25 20.76 -11.06
N VAL A 182 -5.47 20.49 -12.10
CA VAL A 182 -4.02 20.74 -12.10
C VAL A 182 -3.70 22.23 -11.94
N ASP A 183 -4.42 23.11 -12.62
CA ASP A 183 -4.25 24.57 -12.47
C ASP A 183 -4.43 25.02 -11.01
N LYS A 184 -5.36 24.39 -10.27
CA LYS A 184 -5.56 24.65 -8.85
C LYS A 184 -4.46 24.07 -7.96
N LEU A 185 -3.80 23.00 -8.40
CA LEU A 185 -2.70 22.35 -7.70
C LEU A 185 -1.35 23.04 -7.92
N ALA A 186 -1.26 23.97 -8.89
CA ALA A 186 -0.02 24.70 -9.10
C ALA A 186 0.48 25.40 -7.84
N PRO A 187 1.81 25.48 -7.58
CA PRO A 187 2.90 25.06 -8.48
C PRO A 187 3.29 23.57 -8.41
N LYS A 188 2.57 22.72 -7.67
CA LYS A 188 2.89 21.28 -7.62
C LYS A 188 2.90 20.66 -9.00
N GLU A 189 3.92 19.87 -9.28
CA GLU A 189 4.05 19.15 -10.54
C GLU A 189 2.90 18.15 -10.72
N CYS A 190 2.19 18.27 -11.82
CA CYS A 190 1.11 17.36 -12.18
C CYS A 190 1.27 16.91 -13.62
N ILE A 191 1.15 15.61 -13.82
CA ILE A 191 1.15 15.04 -15.16
C ILE A 191 -0.28 14.77 -15.58
N VAL A 192 -0.69 15.40 -16.67
CA VAL A 192 -2.01 15.20 -17.29
C VAL A 192 -1.86 14.71 -18.71
N PRO A 193 -2.87 14.01 -19.23
CA PRO A 193 -2.92 13.65 -20.64
C PRO A 193 -2.87 14.89 -21.53
N ARG A 194 -2.09 14.79 -22.62
CA ARG A 194 -1.99 15.84 -23.63
C ARG A 194 -2.00 15.25 -25.03
N VAL A 195 -2.77 15.82 -25.93
CA VAL A 195 -2.79 15.38 -27.32
C VAL A 195 -1.44 15.61 -28.01
N SER A 196 -0.75 16.69 -27.63
CA SER A 196 0.57 17.02 -28.19
C SER A 196 1.64 16.00 -27.83
N THR A 197 1.49 15.22 -26.76
CA THR A 197 2.49 14.23 -26.30
C THR A 197 2.85 13.24 -27.40
N ILE A 198 1.85 12.67 -28.05
CA ILE A 198 2.09 11.67 -29.11
C ILE A 198 2.04 12.25 -30.51
N VAL A 199 1.15 13.24 -30.77
CA VAL A 199 0.97 13.78 -32.12
C VAL A 199 2.24 14.47 -32.60
N ARG A 200 3.00 15.17 -31.75
CA ARG A 200 4.28 15.80 -32.08
C ARG A 200 5.35 14.82 -32.54
N MET A 201 5.27 13.55 -32.15
CA MET A 201 6.21 12.52 -32.61
C MET A 201 6.04 12.17 -34.08
N VAL A 202 4.83 12.35 -34.60
CA VAL A 202 4.47 12.02 -35.99
C VAL A 202 4.30 13.28 -36.86
N HIS A 203 3.82 14.37 -36.25
CA HIS A 203 3.55 15.60 -36.97
C HIS A 203 3.88 16.83 -36.12
N LYS A 204 4.97 17.51 -36.46
CA LYS A 204 5.39 18.74 -35.79
C LYS A 204 4.69 19.94 -36.45
N LEU A 205 3.98 20.71 -35.62
CA LEU A 205 3.35 21.97 -36.13
C LEU A 205 4.39 23.10 -36.12
N PRO A 206 4.56 23.83 -37.26
CA PRO A 206 5.53 24.92 -37.32
C PRO A 206 5.31 25.97 -36.23
N GLY A 207 6.39 26.38 -35.57
CA GLY A 207 6.37 27.37 -34.47
C GLY A 207 5.66 26.92 -33.18
N SER A 208 5.40 25.62 -33.00
CA SER A 208 4.81 25.11 -31.75
C SER A 208 5.84 24.79 -30.72
N GLU A 209 7.09 24.55 -31.07
CA GLU A 209 8.15 24.09 -30.16
C GLU A 209 8.54 25.13 -29.10
N HIS A 210 8.48 26.42 -29.45
CA HIS A 210 8.82 27.55 -28.57
C HIS A 210 7.65 28.06 -27.73
N LEU A 211 6.45 27.52 -27.94
CA LEU A 211 5.26 27.91 -27.18
C LEU A 211 5.25 27.30 -25.78
N PRO A 212 4.73 28.02 -24.78
CA PRO A 212 4.33 27.43 -23.52
C PRO A 212 3.46 26.19 -23.74
N VAL A 213 3.53 25.26 -22.78
CA VAL A 213 2.90 23.94 -22.94
C VAL A 213 1.39 24.05 -23.22
N GLU A 214 0.70 24.94 -22.53
CA GLU A 214 -0.76 25.16 -22.65
C GLU A 214 -1.11 25.70 -24.04
N GLN A 215 -0.37 26.72 -24.54
CA GLN A 215 -0.57 27.29 -25.88
C GLN A 215 -0.24 26.28 -26.98
N ARG A 216 0.79 25.47 -26.77
CA ARG A 216 1.13 24.37 -27.66
C ARG A 216 0.00 23.36 -27.75
N GLU A 217 -0.56 22.96 -26.63
CA GLU A 217 -1.66 22.00 -26.52
C GLU A 217 -2.90 22.54 -27.25
N GLU A 218 -3.28 23.79 -27.00
CA GLU A 218 -4.41 24.44 -27.72
C GLU A 218 -4.21 24.48 -29.26
N LYS A 219 -2.99 24.73 -29.70
CA LYS A 219 -2.64 24.70 -31.10
C LYS A 219 -2.83 23.31 -31.74
N TYR A 220 -2.38 22.25 -31.05
CA TYR A 220 -2.59 20.88 -31.51
C TYR A 220 -4.07 20.46 -31.46
N VAL A 221 -4.82 20.81 -30.43
CA VAL A 221 -6.27 20.57 -30.36
C VAL A 221 -7.02 21.26 -31.52
N SER A 222 -6.73 22.51 -31.77
CA SER A 222 -7.35 23.27 -32.87
C SER A 222 -7.01 22.67 -34.24
N TRP A 223 -5.76 22.25 -34.42
CA TRP A 223 -5.34 21.58 -35.64
C TRP A 223 -6.04 20.22 -35.81
N LEU A 224 -6.18 19.41 -34.79
CA LEU A 224 -6.88 18.12 -34.83
C LEU A 224 -8.40 18.28 -35.12
N ARG A 225 -9.01 19.38 -34.69
CA ARG A 225 -10.39 19.72 -35.03
C ARG A 225 -10.53 20.02 -36.53
N SER A 226 -9.58 20.76 -37.09
CA SER A 226 -9.60 21.11 -38.53
C SER A 226 -9.15 19.96 -39.43
N LYS A 227 -8.36 19.03 -38.93
CA LYS A 227 -7.75 17.92 -39.67
C LYS A 227 -8.09 16.57 -39.02
N THR A 228 -9.36 16.19 -39.06
CA THR A 228 -9.91 15.00 -38.36
C THR A 228 -9.21 13.69 -38.70
N LYS A 229 -8.65 13.56 -39.94
CA LYS A 229 -7.89 12.36 -40.34
C LYS A 229 -6.69 12.03 -39.44
N TYR A 230 -6.16 13.02 -38.70
CA TYR A 230 -5.02 12.84 -37.79
C TYR A 230 -5.44 12.44 -36.36
N GLN A 231 -6.74 12.50 -36.07
CA GLN A 231 -7.25 12.03 -34.75
C GLN A 231 -6.98 10.54 -34.52
N LYS A 232 -6.79 9.77 -35.62
CA LYS A 232 -6.40 8.35 -35.52
C LYS A 232 -5.10 8.10 -34.75
N TYR A 233 -4.20 9.10 -34.67
CA TYR A 233 -2.97 8.99 -33.89
C TYR A 233 -3.18 9.04 -32.36
N LEU A 234 -4.37 9.38 -31.91
CA LEU A 234 -4.77 9.33 -30.53
C LEU A 234 -5.57 8.07 -30.18
N LYS A 235 -5.75 7.15 -31.15
CA LYS A 235 -6.55 5.94 -30.98
C LYS A 235 -5.70 4.67 -31.02
N ILE A 236 -6.03 3.75 -30.15
CA ILE A 236 -5.62 2.35 -30.26
C ILE A 236 -6.89 1.55 -30.54
N LYS A 237 -6.88 0.74 -31.63
CA LYS A 237 -8.12 0.25 -32.24
C LYS A 237 -9.04 1.43 -32.57
N ASN A 238 -10.27 1.45 -32.10
CA ASN A 238 -11.22 2.54 -32.33
C ASN A 238 -11.43 3.47 -31.14
N THR A 239 -10.64 3.32 -30.07
CA THR A 239 -10.79 4.03 -28.80
C THR A 239 -9.70 5.08 -28.63
N PHE A 240 -10.07 6.32 -28.28
CA PHE A 240 -9.12 7.32 -27.84
C PHE A 240 -8.48 6.89 -26.53
N VAL A 241 -7.14 6.96 -26.47
CA VAL A 241 -6.33 6.66 -25.28
C VAL A 241 -5.58 7.90 -24.84
N PHE A 242 -5.25 7.97 -23.56
CA PHE A 242 -4.58 9.12 -22.97
C PHE A 242 -3.06 8.89 -22.95
N PHE A 243 -2.30 9.86 -23.43
CA PHE A 243 -0.84 9.85 -23.46
C PHE A 243 -0.29 10.93 -22.54
N MET A 244 0.62 10.56 -21.64
CA MET A 244 1.28 11.46 -20.70
C MET A 244 2.79 11.36 -20.85
N ASP A 245 3.48 12.50 -20.86
CA ASP A 245 4.96 12.56 -20.91
C ASP A 245 5.51 12.36 -19.51
N PHE A 246 6.40 11.38 -19.35
CA PHE A 246 6.94 10.93 -18.07
C PHE A 246 8.47 11.08 -17.98
N SER A 247 9.12 11.72 -18.94
CA SER A 247 10.57 11.70 -19.14
C SER A 247 11.41 12.25 -17.98
N LYS A 248 10.81 12.97 -17.02
CA LYS A 248 11.52 13.66 -15.92
C LYS A 248 11.22 13.12 -14.52
N TYR A 249 10.44 12.05 -14.41
CA TYR A 249 9.85 11.66 -13.13
C TYR A 249 10.13 10.20 -12.80
N TYR A 250 10.09 9.92 -11.49
CA TYR A 250 10.11 8.56 -10.97
C TYR A 250 8.79 8.27 -10.27
N PHE A 251 8.28 7.05 -10.40
CA PHE A 251 7.13 6.63 -9.59
C PHE A 251 7.55 6.41 -8.13
N LEU A 252 6.75 6.94 -7.21
CA LEU A 252 7.00 6.76 -5.79
C LEU A 252 6.94 5.28 -5.38
N SER A 253 6.09 4.46 -6.03
CA SER A 253 6.04 3.01 -5.82
C SER A 253 7.39 2.36 -6.06
N HIS A 254 8.01 2.60 -7.22
CA HIS A 254 9.33 2.04 -7.56
C HIS A 254 10.43 2.49 -6.59
N ILE A 255 10.37 3.75 -6.15
CA ILE A 255 11.35 4.25 -5.16
C ILE A 255 11.18 3.52 -3.83
N ILE A 256 9.93 3.38 -3.33
CA ILE A 256 9.69 2.67 -2.07
C ILE A 256 10.12 1.21 -2.19
N ASP A 257 9.78 0.54 -3.28
CA ASP A 257 10.14 -0.87 -3.49
C ASP A 257 11.67 -1.03 -3.54
N ASN A 258 12.40 -0.14 -4.22
CA ASN A 258 13.87 -0.14 -4.26
C ASN A 258 14.52 0.11 -2.88
N LEU A 259 13.92 0.97 -2.04
CA LEU A 259 14.43 1.21 -0.69
C LEU A 259 14.36 -0.02 0.21
N HIS A 260 13.41 -0.92 -0.05
CA HIS A 260 13.17 -2.14 0.72
C HIS A 260 13.61 -3.43 0.01
N ASP A 261 14.04 -3.36 -1.26
CA ASP A 261 14.56 -4.53 -1.98
C ASP A 261 15.93 -4.90 -1.42
N VAL A 262 15.99 -6.09 -0.84
CA VAL A 262 17.22 -6.66 -0.26
C VAL A 262 17.77 -7.83 -1.06
N LYS A 263 17.11 -8.24 -2.15
CA LYS A 263 17.46 -9.45 -2.90
C LYS A 263 18.85 -9.36 -3.50
N ASP A 264 19.14 -8.30 -4.23
CA ASP A 264 20.46 -8.08 -4.80
C ASP A 264 21.53 -7.81 -3.73
N ALA A 265 21.16 -7.11 -2.66
CA ALA A 265 22.07 -6.84 -1.55
C ALA A 265 22.40 -8.09 -0.73
N MET A 266 21.45 -9.04 -0.57
CA MET A 266 21.75 -10.35 0.02
C MET A 266 22.76 -11.11 -0.83
N ALA A 267 22.55 -11.14 -2.14
CA ALA A 267 23.49 -11.80 -3.05
C ALA A 267 24.89 -11.14 -3.01
N GLN A 268 24.94 -9.82 -2.97
CA GLN A 268 26.18 -9.05 -2.83
C GLN A 268 26.87 -9.35 -1.49
N GLU A 269 26.13 -9.32 -0.37
CA GLU A 269 26.64 -9.64 0.96
C GLU A 269 27.27 -11.05 1.00
N ILE A 270 26.61 -12.04 0.35
CA ILE A 270 27.12 -13.41 0.28
C ILE A 270 28.44 -13.45 -0.49
N MET A 271 28.52 -12.79 -1.64
CA MET A 271 29.71 -12.83 -2.49
C MET A 271 30.90 -12.04 -1.91
N GLU A 272 30.65 -10.88 -1.30
CA GLU A 272 31.70 -10.03 -0.73
C GLU A 272 32.24 -10.55 0.61
N ASN A 273 31.48 -11.36 1.34
CA ASN A 273 31.83 -11.87 2.66
C ASN A 273 31.99 -13.40 2.69
N ALA A 274 32.51 -13.96 1.60
CA ALA A 274 32.73 -15.40 1.40
C ALA A 274 33.42 -16.06 2.60
N GLU A 275 34.55 -15.52 3.04
CA GLU A 275 35.32 -16.03 4.18
C GLU A 275 34.56 -15.96 5.50
N THR A 276 33.68 -14.96 5.65
CA THR A 276 32.87 -14.79 6.84
C THR A 276 31.76 -15.84 6.91
N ILE A 277 31.16 -16.18 5.78
CA ILE A 277 30.04 -17.12 5.71
C ILE A 277 30.51 -18.56 5.94
N LEU A 278 31.72 -18.90 5.46
CA LEU A 278 32.32 -20.24 5.54
C LEU A 278 33.24 -20.45 6.77
N ASP A 279 33.29 -19.48 7.69
CA ASP A 279 34.00 -19.53 8.96
C ASP A 279 33.05 -19.23 10.10
N ASN A 280 32.74 -20.22 10.91
CA ASN A 280 31.77 -20.11 12.00
C ASN A 280 32.08 -18.98 13.00
N GLN A 281 33.36 -18.73 13.34
CA GLN A 281 33.72 -17.67 14.29
C GLN A 281 33.47 -16.27 13.66
N LYS A 282 33.83 -16.10 12.39
CA LYS A 282 33.57 -14.87 11.64
C LYS A 282 32.06 -14.68 11.42
N PHE A 283 31.32 -15.76 11.10
CA PHE A 283 29.87 -15.75 10.93
C PHE A 283 29.16 -15.27 12.21
N ARG A 284 29.51 -15.86 13.35
CA ARG A 284 29.02 -15.43 14.66
C ARG A 284 29.36 -13.97 14.97
N GLY A 285 30.57 -13.53 14.64
CA GLY A 285 31.00 -12.13 14.85
C GLY A 285 30.17 -11.14 14.06
N ARG A 286 29.81 -11.46 12.80
CA ARG A 286 29.08 -10.58 11.90
C ARG A 286 27.56 -10.65 12.08
N TYR A 287 26.99 -11.85 12.14
CA TYR A 287 25.54 -12.05 12.15
C TYR A 287 24.95 -12.24 13.55
N GLY A 288 25.77 -12.36 14.56
CA GLY A 288 25.38 -12.42 15.97
C GLY A 288 25.56 -13.80 16.62
N LYS A 289 25.82 -13.77 17.93
CA LYS A 289 26.11 -14.96 18.75
C LYS A 289 24.96 -16.00 18.74
N ALA A 290 23.71 -15.56 18.62
CA ALA A 290 22.56 -16.44 18.56
C ALA A 290 22.44 -17.23 17.23
N LYS A 291 23.24 -16.89 16.22
CA LYS A 291 23.22 -17.50 14.89
C LYS A 291 24.40 -18.47 14.67
N GLU A 292 25.18 -18.79 15.72
CA GLU A 292 26.37 -19.66 15.66
C GLU A 292 26.07 -21.06 15.13
N SER A 293 24.94 -21.68 15.52
CA SER A 293 24.55 -23.00 15.00
C SER A 293 24.35 -23.02 13.49
N ILE A 294 23.80 -21.92 12.93
CA ILE A 294 23.57 -21.77 11.49
C ILE A 294 24.93 -21.68 10.75
N GLY A 295 25.92 -20.98 11.35
CA GLY A 295 27.28 -20.93 10.80
C GLY A 295 27.92 -22.32 10.71
N ILE A 296 27.79 -23.14 11.76
CA ILE A 296 28.30 -24.54 11.78
C ILE A 296 27.60 -25.39 10.72
N GLU A 297 26.28 -25.29 10.62
CA GLU A 297 25.49 -26.05 9.65
C GLU A 297 25.89 -25.71 8.21
N ILE A 298 26.05 -24.42 7.88
CA ILE A 298 26.40 -24.02 6.51
C ILE A 298 27.84 -24.37 6.13
N GLU A 299 28.76 -24.37 7.10
CA GLU A 299 30.12 -24.87 6.92
C GLU A 299 30.12 -26.38 6.55
N GLN A 300 29.33 -27.20 7.27
CA GLN A 300 29.13 -28.63 6.97
C GLN A 300 28.49 -28.85 5.59
N VAL A 301 27.51 -28.02 5.20
CA VAL A 301 26.92 -28.09 3.85
C VAL A 301 27.95 -27.76 2.78
N PHE A 302 28.84 -26.80 3.02
CA PHE A 302 29.94 -26.49 2.12
C PHE A 302 30.92 -27.64 1.98
N ASP A 303 31.34 -28.29 3.07
CA ASP A 303 32.24 -29.44 3.04
C ASP A 303 31.64 -30.58 2.22
N GLN A 304 30.36 -30.90 2.38
CA GLN A 304 29.66 -31.90 1.58
C GLN A 304 29.63 -31.52 0.09
N CYS A 305 29.33 -30.24 -0.19
CA CYS A 305 29.33 -29.73 -1.55
C CYS A 305 30.72 -29.79 -2.19
N GLN A 306 31.75 -29.40 -1.45
CA GLN A 306 33.14 -29.47 -1.90
C GLN A 306 33.54 -30.90 -2.25
N ALA A 307 33.22 -31.88 -1.40
CA ALA A 307 33.51 -33.30 -1.67
C ALA A 307 32.81 -33.80 -2.94
N ALA A 308 31.50 -33.46 -3.08
CA ALA A 308 30.73 -33.86 -4.26
C ALA A 308 31.24 -33.21 -5.55
N VAL A 309 31.59 -31.92 -5.51
CA VAL A 309 32.15 -31.20 -6.67
C VAL A 309 33.52 -31.75 -7.06
N ARG A 310 34.40 -32.04 -6.09
CA ARG A 310 35.72 -32.66 -6.40
C ARG A 310 35.55 -34.03 -7.05
N GLN A 311 34.67 -34.89 -6.55
CA GLN A 311 34.38 -36.17 -7.14
C GLN A 311 33.85 -36.03 -8.58
N PHE A 312 32.89 -35.13 -8.79
CA PHE A 312 32.37 -34.84 -10.13
C PHE A 312 33.44 -34.39 -11.12
N LEU A 313 34.39 -33.53 -10.70
CA LEU A 313 35.46 -33.07 -11.56
C LEU A 313 36.44 -34.22 -11.93
N ILE A 314 36.74 -35.11 -11.00
CA ILE A 314 37.54 -36.29 -11.24
C ILE A 314 36.84 -37.21 -12.24
N ASP A 315 35.58 -37.53 -12.02
CA ASP A 315 34.77 -38.41 -12.88
C ASP A 315 34.61 -37.85 -14.31
N SER A 316 34.60 -36.52 -14.44
CA SER A 316 34.51 -35.81 -15.71
C SER A 316 35.85 -35.65 -16.45
N GLY A 317 36.95 -36.18 -15.90
CA GLY A 317 38.29 -36.08 -16.50
C GLY A 317 38.85 -34.63 -16.49
N VAL A 318 38.28 -33.74 -15.70
CA VAL A 318 38.80 -32.39 -15.51
C VAL A 318 39.98 -32.46 -14.52
N SER A 319 41.05 -31.69 -14.80
CA SER A 319 42.22 -31.64 -13.91
C SER A 319 41.81 -31.38 -12.46
N SER A 320 42.41 -32.10 -11.52
CA SER A 320 42.20 -31.99 -10.08
C SER A 320 42.63 -30.62 -9.49
N ASP A 321 43.21 -29.73 -10.29
CA ASP A 321 43.78 -28.45 -9.88
C ASP A 321 42.75 -27.30 -9.76
N VAL A 322 41.46 -27.62 -9.68
CA VAL A 322 40.45 -26.57 -9.37
C VAL A 322 40.65 -26.09 -7.93
N SER A 323 41.05 -24.84 -7.80
CA SER A 323 41.33 -24.23 -6.49
C SER A 323 40.09 -24.23 -5.56
N LEU A 324 40.37 -24.38 -4.26
CA LEU A 324 39.33 -24.30 -3.23
C LEU A 324 38.49 -23.00 -3.36
N PHE A 325 39.14 -21.88 -3.62
CA PHE A 325 38.50 -20.59 -3.84
C PHE A 325 37.46 -20.64 -4.96
N ARG A 326 37.70 -21.38 -6.04
CA ARG A 326 36.76 -21.52 -7.15
C ARG A 326 35.52 -22.33 -6.73
N ILE A 327 35.71 -23.41 -5.99
CA ILE A 327 34.59 -24.22 -5.45
C ILE A 327 33.78 -23.39 -4.45
N GLN A 328 34.43 -22.62 -3.58
CA GLN A 328 33.75 -21.67 -2.68
C GLN A 328 32.91 -20.67 -3.46
N THR A 329 33.45 -20.06 -4.51
CA THR A 329 32.73 -19.12 -5.35
C THR A 329 31.50 -19.76 -5.99
N TRP A 330 31.59 -20.97 -6.51
CA TRP A 330 30.47 -21.69 -7.10
C TRP A 330 29.38 -21.99 -6.06
N PHE A 331 29.76 -22.48 -4.89
CA PHE A 331 28.84 -22.74 -3.78
C PHE A 331 28.11 -21.46 -3.35
N LEU A 332 28.86 -20.37 -3.15
CA LEU A 332 28.26 -19.08 -2.71
C LEU A 332 27.37 -18.45 -3.79
N THR A 333 27.70 -18.65 -5.07
CA THR A 333 26.84 -18.22 -6.18
C THR A 333 25.46 -18.89 -6.09
N HIS A 334 25.45 -20.23 -5.84
CA HIS A 334 24.21 -20.97 -5.62
C HIS A 334 23.52 -20.60 -4.30
N LEU A 335 24.29 -20.38 -3.22
CA LEU A 335 23.75 -19.88 -1.95
C LEU A 335 23.10 -18.50 -2.13
N ALA A 336 23.62 -17.67 -3.03
CA ALA A 336 23.02 -16.38 -3.42
C ALA A 336 21.79 -16.51 -4.35
N GLY A 337 21.41 -17.72 -4.73
CA GLY A 337 20.29 -17.99 -5.64
C GLY A 337 20.58 -17.70 -7.12
N LYS A 338 21.86 -17.74 -7.51
CA LYS A 338 22.33 -17.58 -8.89
C LYS A 338 22.95 -18.88 -9.38
N SER A 339 23.10 -19.04 -10.71
CA SER A 339 23.80 -20.16 -11.33
C SER A 339 25.16 -19.71 -11.87
N VAL A 340 26.12 -20.60 -11.86
CA VAL A 340 27.48 -20.33 -12.37
C VAL A 340 27.45 -20.32 -13.90
N GLY A 341 28.05 -19.30 -14.52
CA GLY A 341 28.18 -19.18 -15.96
C GLY A 341 29.37 -19.97 -16.52
N ALA A 342 29.33 -20.37 -17.80
CA ALA A 342 30.41 -21.14 -18.44
C ALA A 342 31.76 -20.39 -18.46
N LYS A 343 31.75 -19.09 -18.64
CA LYS A 343 32.95 -18.25 -18.58
C LYS A 343 33.53 -18.17 -17.16
N GLU A 344 32.70 -18.08 -16.15
CA GLU A 344 33.08 -18.00 -14.73
C GLU A 344 33.63 -19.37 -14.25
N ALA A 345 32.99 -20.44 -14.68
CA ALA A 345 33.42 -21.79 -14.35
C ALA A 345 34.74 -22.18 -15.08
N ALA A 346 35.02 -21.57 -16.21
CA ALA A 346 36.08 -21.98 -17.14
C ALA A 346 36.00 -23.49 -17.50
N LEU A 347 34.78 -24.00 -17.67
CA LEU A 347 34.41 -25.36 -18.02
C LEU A 347 33.54 -25.38 -19.29
N PRO A 348 33.50 -26.49 -20.03
CA PRO A 348 32.54 -26.67 -21.11
C PRO A 348 31.08 -26.51 -20.67
N GLU A 349 30.25 -25.99 -21.55
CA GLU A 349 28.86 -25.60 -21.20
C GLU A 349 28.00 -26.77 -20.70
N ASN A 350 28.25 -28.01 -21.23
CA ASN A 350 27.59 -29.23 -20.76
C ASN A 350 27.98 -29.55 -19.31
N LEU A 351 29.27 -29.48 -18.97
CA LEU A 351 29.77 -29.76 -17.62
C LEU A 351 29.28 -28.67 -16.61
N VAL A 352 29.14 -27.42 -17.06
CA VAL A 352 28.59 -26.35 -16.21
C VAL A 352 27.12 -26.60 -15.86
N LYS A 353 26.32 -27.14 -16.76
CA LYS A 353 24.93 -27.51 -16.48
C LYS A 353 24.87 -28.63 -15.44
N GLU A 354 25.71 -29.66 -15.58
CA GLU A 354 25.80 -30.77 -14.63
C GLU A 354 26.32 -30.31 -13.27
N LEU A 355 27.32 -29.44 -13.23
CA LEU A 355 27.86 -28.83 -12.02
C LEU A 355 26.78 -28.02 -11.26
N ASN A 356 26.06 -27.18 -11.98
CA ASN A 356 24.98 -26.39 -11.38
C ASN A 356 23.90 -27.30 -10.77
N LEU A 357 23.50 -28.36 -11.49
CA LEU A 357 22.53 -29.33 -11.01
C LEU A 357 23.05 -30.07 -9.76
N LEU A 358 24.32 -30.48 -9.74
CA LEU A 358 24.95 -31.17 -8.60
C LEU A 358 24.92 -30.27 -7.35
N ILE A 359 25.30 -28.99 -7.48
CA ILE A 359 25.31 -28.06 -6.36
C ILE A 359 23.88 -27.83 -5.88
N GLU A 360 22.92 -27.62 -6.79
CA GLU A 360 21.48 -27.42 -6.43
C GLU A 360 20.94 -28.67 -5.70
N LEU A 361 21.25 -29.87 -6.15
CA LEU A 361 20.85 -31.11 -5.48
C LEU A 361 21.46 -31.22 -4.08
N THR A 362 22.71 -30.80 -3.91
CA THR A 362 23.38 -30.82 -2.60
C THR A 362 22.73 -29.81 -1.64
N LEU A 363 22.47 -28.58 -2.09
CA LEU A 363 21.78 -27.56 -1.31
C LEU A 363 20.34 -27.98 -0.97
N SER A 364 19.66 -28.65 -1.90
CA SER A 364 18.27 -29.10 -1.68
C SER A 364 18.15 -30.19 -0.60
N LYS A 365 19.15 -31.03 -0.44
CA LYS A 365 19.22 -32.05 0.64
C LYS A 365 19.34 -31.39 2.03
N GLN A 366 19.89 -30.20 2.09
CA GLN A 366 20.13 -29.42 3.32
C GLN A 366 19.31 -28.12 3.34
N MET A 367 18.09 -28.15 2.79
CA MET A 367 17.25 -26.98 2.54
C MET A 367 16.98 -26.15 3.81
N GLU A 368 16.89 -26.81 4.97
CA GLU A 368 16.64 -26.13 6.24
C GLU A 368 17.82 -25.22 6.64
N ALA A 369 19.05 -25.74 6.61
CA ALA A 369 20.27 -24.99 6.90
C ALA A 369 20.50 -23.86 5.90
N VAL A 370 20.32 -24.15 4.60
CA VAL A 370 20.43 -23.15 3.52
C VAL A 370 19.42 -22.01 3.69
N THR A 371 18.17 -22.35 4.03
CA THR A 371 17.11 -21.36 4.25
C THR A 371 17.38 -20.53 5.51
N ALA A 372 17.82 -21.16 6.60
CA ALA A 372 18.19 -20.48 7.84
C ALA A 372 19.35 -19.50 7.61
N CYS A 373 20.37 -19.90 6.86
CA CYS A 373 21.51 -19.05 6.50
C CYS A 373 21.04 -17.85 5.64
N ARG A 374 20.30 -18.09 4.56
CA ARG A 374 19.74 -17.02 3.70
C ARG A 374 18.89 -16.05 4.50
N ASN A 375 18.02 -16.53 5.38
CA ASN A 375 17.18 -15.68 6.23
C ASN A 375 18.03 -14.83 7.18
N THR A 376 19.06 -15.42 7.79
CA THR A 376 19.99 -14.70 8.68
C THR A 376 20.70 -13.57 7.96
N ILE A 377 21.24 -13.84 6.77
CA ILE A 377 21.90 -12.82 5.95
C ILE A 377 20.90 -11.77 5.49
N THR A 378 19.68 -12.17 5.08
CA THR A 378 18.61 -11.26 4.69
C THR A 378 18.21 -10.32 5.85
N GLU A 379 18.03 -10.85 7.06
CA GLU A 379 17.74 -10.04 8.26
C GLU A 379 18.85 -9.02 8.53
N TYR A 380 20.09 -9.42 8.41
CA TYR A 380 21.26 -8.56 8.61
C TYR A 380 21.31 -7.43 7.56
N VAL A 381 21.21 -7.78 6.28
CA VAL A 381 21.22 -6.83 5.17
C VAL A 381 20.04 -5.88 5.26
N HIS A 382 18.85 -6.40 5.59
CA HIS A 382 17.66 -5.57 5.80
C HIS A 382 17.89 -4.53 6.90
N LYS A 383 18.50 -4.93 8.01
CA LYS A 383 18.83 -4.00 9.12
C LYS A 383 19.79 -2.92 8.67
N ILE A 384 20.87 -3.27 7.95
CA ILE A 384 21.87 -2.30 7.47
C ILE A 384 21.25 -1.33 6.46
N ARG A 385 20.55 -1.84 5.45
CA ARG A 385 19.87 -1.00 4.45
C ARG A 385 18.82 -0.10 5.07
N PHE A 386 18.08 -0.62 6.02
CA PHE A 386 17.12 0.20 6.76
C PHE A 386 17.82 1.39 7.45
N GLU A 387 18.93 1.16 8.16
CA GLU A 387 19.68 2.24 8.79
C GLU A 387 20.22 3.27 7.77
N GLN A 388 20.71 2.80 6.63
CA GLN A 388 21.22 3.65 5.55
C GLN A 388 20.10 4.46 4.87
N ASN A 389 18.92 3.86 4.67
CA ASN A 389 17.81 4.46 3.94
C ASN A 389 16.87 5.30 4.83
N LYS A 390 17.06 5.32 6.17
CA LYS A 390 16.23 6.14 7.09
C LYS A 390 16.09 7.62 6.67
N PRO A 391 17.17 8.32 6.26
CA PRO A 391 17.03 9.72 5.82
C PRO A 391 16.13 9.85 4.60
N GLN A 392 16.23 8.94 3.63
CA GLN A 392 15.39 8.93 2.42
C GLN A 392 13.92 8.65 2.77
N MET A 393 13.68 7.66 3.65
CA MET A 393 12.33 7.36 4.15
C MET A 393 11.73 8.59 4.86
N ALA A 394 12.52 9.26 5.70
CA ALA A 394 12.09 10.48 6.39
C ALA A 394 11.76 11.61 5.41
N GLY A 395 12.58 11.80 4.37
CA GLY A 395 12.33 12.77 3.31
C GLY A 395 11.01 12.48 2.57
N ILE A 396 10.79 11.24 2.15
CA ILE A 396 9.56 10.82 1.47
C ILE A 396 8.33 11.07 2.35
N ILE A 397 8.39 10.67 3.62
CA ILE A 397 7.29 10.86 4.57
C ILE A 397 7.00 12.37 4.76
N THR A 398 8.04 13.19 4.86
CA THR A 398 7.90 14.63 5.00
C THR A 398 7.18 15.24 3.80
N ASN A 399 7.57 14.85 2.57
CA ASN A 399 6.92 15.34 1.35
C ASN A 399 5.50 14.79 1.15
N LEU A 400 5.19 13.57 1.60
CA LEU A 400 3.81 13.06 1.65
C LEU A 400 2.92 13.91 2.56
N LEU A 401 3.44 14.34 3.70
CA LEU A 401 2.71 15.23 4.61
C LEU A 401 2.55 16.64 4.03
N ASP A 402 3.57 17.16 3.37
CA ASP A 402 3.48 18.47 2.70
C ASP A 402 2.43 18.44 1.59
N LEU A 403 2.42 17.38 0.77
CA LEU A 403 1.38 17.18 -0.24
C LEU A 403 -0.02 17.15 0.38
N LEU A 404 -0.22 16.40 1.47
CA LEU A 404 -1.51 16.34 2.17
C LEU A 404 -1.95 17.71 2.69
N ALA A 405 -1.03 18.48 3.28
CA ALA A 405 -1.30 19.83 3.76
C ALA A 405 -1.61 20.80 2.61
N TRP A 406 -0.92 20.65 1.49
CA TRP A 406 -1.16 21.41 0.25
C TRP A 406 -2.55 21.17 -0.31
N LEU A 407 -2.94 19.90 -0.49
CA LEU A 407 -4.27 19.51 -0.96
C LEU A 407 -5.38 20.13 -0.09
N ARG A 408 -5.19 20.10 1.22
CA ARG A 408 -6.12 20.73 2.16
C ARG A 408 -6.21 22.25 1.98
N THR A 409 -5.08 22.91 1.77
CA THR A 409 -5.01 24.36 1.55
C THR A 409 -5.72 24.76 0.25
N ARG A 410 -5.56 23.95 -0.79
CA ARG A 410 -6.20 24.13 -2.09
C ARG A 410 -7.66 23.65 -2.13
N ARG A 411 -8.18 23.10 -1.02
CA ARG A 411 -9.54 22.56 -0.91
C ARG A 411 -9.84 21.48 -1.94
N ILE A 412 -8.87 20.61 -2.20
CA ILE A 412 -8.98 19.47 -3.12
C ILE A 412 -8.83 18.18 -2.33
N ALA A 413 -9.64 17.17 -2.65
CA ALA A 413 -9.42 15.78 -2.27
C ALA A 413 -9.16 14.96 -3.52
N MET A 414 -8.09 14.17 -3.51
CA MET A 414 -7.70 13.31 -4.63
C MET A 414 -8.50 12.02 -4.67
N ARG A 415 -8.77 11.43 -3.51
CA ARG A 415 -9.57 10.21 -3.27
C ARG A 415 -8.96 8.91 -3.80
N ASP A 416 -7.95 8.95 -4.64
CA ASP A 416 -7.19 7.77 -5.09
C ASP A 416 -5.68 8.03 -4.98
N LEU A 417 -5.26 8.55 -3.81
CA LEU A 417 -3.84 8.66 -3.49
C LEU A 417 -3.25 7.26 -3.23
N LYS A 418 -2.21 6.93 -3.97
CA LYS A 418 -1.41 5.71 -3.81
C LYS A 418 -0.02 5.94 -4.40
N PRO A 419 0.99 5.12 -4.07
CA PRO A 419 2.34 5.34 -4.58
C PRO A 419 2.45 5.36 -6.10
N ASP A 420 1.60 4.60 -6.81
CA ASP A 420 1.55 4.56 -8.28
C ASP A 420 0.98 5.84 -8.92
N ASN A 421 0.22 6.62 -8.15
CA ASN A 421 -0.35 7.89 -8.59
C ASN A 421 0.50 9.10 -8.14
N LEU A 422 1.64 8.85 -7.49
CA LEU A 422 2.58 9.88 -7.06
C LEU A 422 3.90 9.79 -7.80
N LEU A 423 4.40 10.95 -8.15
CA LEU A 423 5.63 11.15 -8.90
C LEU A 423 6.65 11.85 -8.02
N VAL A 424 7.91 11.54 -8.23
CA VAL A 424 9.03 12.22 -7.58
C VAL A 424 9.75 13.04 -8.64
N ALA A 425 9.72 14.35 -8.49
CA ALA A 425 10.38 15.32 -9.36
C ALA A 425 11.61 15.90 -8.66
N GLY A 426 12.78 15.46 -9.04
CA GLY A 426 14.07 15.90 -8.55
C GLY A 426 15.12 15.89 -9.65
N ASP A 427 16.33 16.34 -9.36
CA ASP A 427 17.44 16.31 -10.32
C ASP A 427 17.90 14.87 -10.56
N PRO A 428 17.71 14.30 -11.77
CA PRO A 428 18.07 12.92 -12.06
C PRO A 428 19.56 12.60 -11.82
N ALA A 429 20.44 13.60 -11.93
CA ALA A 429 21.87 13.42 -11.71
C ALA A 429 22.22 13.20 -10.21
N LYS A 430 21.32 13.59 -9.31
CA LYS A 430 21.47 13.43 -7.87
C LYS A 430 20.69 12.24 -7.29
N TYR A 431 19.98 11.46 -8.13
CA TYR A 431 19.26 10.28 -7.67
C TYR A 431 20.25 9.20 -7.17
N PRO A 432 20.01 8.54 -6.03
CA PRO A 432 18.88 8.69 -5.08
C PRO A 432 19.16 9.68 -3.92
N LEU A 433 20.27 10.41 -3.94
CA LEU A 433 20.74 11.24 -2.82
C LEU A 433 19.78 12.37 -2.48
N PHE A 434 19.12 12.98 -3.46
CA PHE A 434 18.17 14.07 -3.23
C PHE A 434 16.99 13.64 -2.33
N LEU A 435 16.65 12.33 -2.27
CA LEU A 435 15.58 11.83 -1.42
C LEU A 435 15.80 12.07 0.08
N MET A 436 17.04 12.28 0.50
CA MET A 436 17.38 12.58 1.90
C MET A 436 16.99 14.00 2.32
N ASN A 437 16.86 14.91 1.36
CA ASN A 437 16.51 16.30 1.61
C ASN A 437 15.16 16.64 0.97
N PRO A 438 14.09 16.80 1.77
CA PRO A 438 12.74 17.08 1.25
C PRO A 438 12.65 18.34 0.38
N ASP A 439 13.56 19.29 0.54
CA ASP A 439 13.57 20.56 -0.21
C ASP A 439 14.19 20.42 -1.62
N GLU A 440 14.85 19.29 -1.92
CA GLU A 440 15.51 19.05 -3.22
C GLU A 440 14.61 18.38 -4.25
N TYR A 441 13.41 17.96 -3.86
CA TYR A 441 12.45 17.34 -4.74
C TYR A 441 11.01 17.60 -4.31
N GLU A 442 10.09 17.43 -5.24
CA GLU A 442 8.65 17.53 -4.98
C GLU A 442 7.93 16.22 -5.28
N LEU A 443 6.81 16.00 -4.57
CA LEU A 443 5.84 15.00 -4.97
C LEU A 443 4.84 15.63 -5.93
N GLY A 444 4.83 15.13 -7.17
CA GLY A 444 3.85 15.41 -8.18
C GLY A 444 2.72 14.39 -8.18
N ILE A 445 1.69 14.65 -8.96
CA ILE A 445 0.48 13.83 -9.04
C ILE A 445 0.23 13.43 -10.48
N ILE A 446 -0.11 12.16 -10.68
CA ILE A 446 -0.69 11.63 -11.92
C ILE A 446 -2.06 11.05 -11.61
N ASP A 447 -2.99 11.10 -12.59
CA ASP A 447 -4.36 10.58 -12.45
C ASP A 447 -5.22 11.37 -11.44
N VAL A 448 -5.68 12.52 -11.87
CA VAL A 448 -6.58 13.40 -11.09
C VAL A 448 -8.07 13.18 -11.39
N GLU A 449 -8.44 12.06 -12.05
CA GLU A 449 -9.81 11.79 -12.52
C GLU A 449 -10.83 11.73 -11.37
N THR A 450 -10.42 11.19 -10.22
CA THR A 450 -11.27 11.07 -9.02
C THR A 450 -11.25 12.30 -8.13
N ALA A 451 -10.44 13.30 -8.45
CA ALA A 451 -10.27 14.49 -7.62
C ALA A 451 -11.54 15.33 -7.54
N VAL A 452 -11.76 15.88 -6.36
CA VAL A 452 -12.91 16.73 -6.01
C VAL A 452 -12.41 18.06 -5.50
N ASP A 453 -12.91 19.12 -6.12
CA ASP A 453 -12.78 20.48 -5.63
C ASP A 453 -13.91 20.78 -4.64
N PHE A 454 -13.57 21.28 -3.46
CA PHE A 454 -14.55 21.66 -2.43
C PHE A 454 -15.21 23.02 -2.71
N GLU A 455 -14.77 23.74 -3.73
CA GLU A 455 -15.52 24.90 -4.16
C GLU A 455 -16.88 24.46 -4.68
N LYS A 456 -17.90 25.09 -4.13
CA LYS A 456 -19.27 24.79 -4.52
C LYS A 456 -19.47 25.20 -5.96
N SER A 457 -20.11 24.34 -6.76
CA SER A 457 -20.61 24.70 -8.08
C SER A 457 -21.61 25.86 -7.98
N LYS A 458 -22.01 26.43 -9.13
CA LYS A 458 -23.05 27.49 -9.17
C LYS A 458 -24.32 27.10 -8.44
N ASP A 459 -24.59 25.79 -8.33
CA ASP A 459 -25.76 25.22 -7.63
C ASP A 459 -25.51 25.02 -6.13
N GLY A 460 -24.41 25.50 -5.58
CA GLY A 460 -24.09 25.41 -4.14
C GLY A 460 -23.66 24.01 -3.68
N ARG A 461 -23.47 23.04 -4.59
CA ARG A 461 -23.13 21.64 -4.28
C ARG A 461 -21.70 21.32 -4.67
N ILE A 462 -21.06 20.43 -3.89
CA ILE A 462 -19.78 19.83 -4.26
C ILE A 462 -20.04 18.78 -5.34
N LYS A 463 -19.24 18.81 -6.43
CA LYS A 463 -19.36 17.88 -7.55
C LYS A 463 -19.25 16.43 -7.05
N GLN A 464 -20.15 15.56 -7.53
CA GLN A 464 -20.08 14.13 -7.28
C GLN A 464 -18.89 13.51 -7.98
N PRO A 465 -17.92 12.91 -7.24
CA PRO A 465 -16.81 12.18 -7.85
C PRO A 465 -17.23 10.79 -8.29
N LEU A 466 -16.37 10.14 -9.06
CA LEU A 466 -16.51 8.72 -9.34
C LEU A 466 -16.44 7.91 -8.04
N LEU A 467 -17.36 6.95 -7.88
CA LEU A 467 -17.38 6.07 -6.71
C LEU A 467 -16.35 4.94 -6.87
N GLY A 468 -15.58 4.70 -5.82
CA GLY A 468 -14.57 3.67 -5.73
C GLY A 468 -13.20 4.22 -5.38
N GLY A 469 -12.25 3.34 -5.13
CA GLY A 469 -10.86 3.60 -4.80
C GLY A 469 -10.09 2.29 -4.75
N THR A 470 -8.76 2.37 -4.67
CA THR A 470 -7.87 1.21 -4.56
C THR A 470 -8.01 0.60 -3.16
N PRO A 471 -8.32 -0.71 -3.01
CA PRO A 471 -8.71 -1.31 -1.73
C PRO A 471 -7.77 -1.04 -0.56
N PHE A 472 -6.45 -1.07 -0.78
CA PHE A 472 -5.47 -0.83 0.28
C PHE A 472 -5.43 0.62 0.76
N TYR A 473 -5.81 1.57 -0.08
CA TYR A 473 -5.73 3.03 0.16
C TYR A 473 -7.08 3.70 0.30
N ALA A 474 -8.18 2.93 0.26
CA ALA A 474 -9.53 3.44 0.33
C ALA A 474 -10.23 3.11 1.67
N THR A 475 -11.28 3.82 1.97
CA THR A 475 -12.21 3.58 3.09
C THR A 475 -13.62 3.32 2.56
N PRO A 476 -14.55 2.76 3.35
CA PRO A 476 -15.92 2.54 2.91
C PRO A 476 -16.59 3.77 2.32
N SER A 477 -16.27 4.97 2.82
CA SER A 477 -16.84 6.22 2.33
C SER A 477 -16.59 6.51 0.84
N HIS A 478 -15.64 5.83 0.20
CA HIS A 478 -15.39 5.97 -1.25
C HIS A 478 -16.51 5.39 -2.12
N PHE A 479 -17.35 4.52 -1.57
CA PHE A 479 -18.42 3.83 -2.30
C PHE A 479 -19.78 4.50 -2.19
N PHE A 480 -19.89 5.61 -1.44
CA PHE A 480 -21.14 6.31 -1.23
C PHE A 480 -21.15 7.68 -1.91
N SER A 481 -22.34 8.09 -2.33
CA SER A 481 -22.52 9.40 -2.95
C SER A 481 -22.31 10.54 -1.94
N ASN A 482 -22.03 11.74 -2.46
CA ASN A 482 -21.91 12.94 -1.64
C ASN A 482 -23.18 13.23 -0.81
N ALA A 483 -24.37 12.91 -1.36
CA ALA A 483 -25.64 13.05 -0.67
C ALA A 483 -25.69 12.17 0.59
N VAL A 484 -25.39 10.88 0.42
CA VAL A 484 -25.34 9.91 1.51
C VAL A 484 -24.29 10.27 2.56
N LEU A 485 -23.09 10.68 2.12
CA LEU A 485 -22.04 11.10 3.04
C LEU A 485 -22.40 12.38 3.81
N SER A 486 -23.13 13.31 3.18
CA SER A 486 -23.60 14.53 3.85
C SER A 486 -24.67 14.25 4.91
N GLU A 487 -25.47 13.22 4.71
CA GLU A 487 -26.47 12.77 5.67
C GLU A 487 -25.84 11.94 6.81
N ALA A 488 -24.90 11.04 6.47
CA ALA A 488 -24.22 10.20 7.44
C ALA A 488 -23.19 10.94 8.30
N PHE A 489 -22.62 12.04 7.81
CA PHE A 489 -21.56 12.81 8.45
C PHE A 489 -21.88 14.32 8.45
N ASP A 490 -21.42 15.02 9.48
CA ASP A 490 -21.72 16.46 9.66
C ASP A 490 -21.00 17.38 8.65
N ASN A 491 -19.91 16.90 8.04
CA ASN A 491 -19.07 17.73 7.17
C ASN A 491 -18.46 16.90 6.02
N LEU A 492 -19.07 17.01 4.84
CA LEU A 492 -18.66 16.32 3.64
C LEU A 492 -17.19 16.62 3.25
N SER A 493 -16.80 17.90 3.24
CA SER A 493 -15.42 18.30 2.87
C SER A 493 -14.38 17.68 3.80
N LYS A 494 -14.72 17.57 5.11
CA LYS A 494 -13.86 16.90 6.07
C LYS A 494 -13.71 15.41 5.74
N ILE A 495 -14.80 14.71 5.43
CA ILE A 495 -14.78 13.28 5.11
C ILE A 495 -13.99 13.01 3.85
N LEU A 496 -14.20 13.79 2.79
CA LEU A 496 -13.44 13.65 1.54
C LEU A 496 -11.94 13.88 1.76
N HIS A 497 -11.56 14.87 2.58
CA HIS A 497 -10.15 15.09 2.92
C HIS A 497 -9.58 13.96 3.80
N LEU A 498 -10.39 13.36 4.68
CA LEU A 498 -9.96 12.22 5.49
C LEU A 498 -9.74 10.95 4.67
N GLN A 499 -10.32 10.83 3.48
CA GLN A 499 -9.96 9.77 2.53
C GLN A 499 -8.49 9.88 2.10
N ASP A 500 -8.03 11.08 1.74
CA ASP A 500 -6.61 11.33 1.41
C ASP A 500 -5.69 11.16 2.63
N TRP A 501 -6.16 11.55 3.81
CA TRP A 501 -5.44 11.34 5.06
C TRP A 501 -5.19 9.87 5.35
N TYR A 502 -6.22 9.01 5.13
CA TYR A 502 -6.09 7.56 5.27
C TYR A 502 -5.06 7.00 4.29
N ALA A 503 -5.18 7.33 3.02
CA ALA A 503 -4.26 6.90 1.98
C ALA A 503 -2.80 7.33 2.28
N THR A 504 -2.61 8.61 2.68
CA THR A 504 -1.29 9.13 3.07
C THR A 504 -0.71 8.37 4.26
N MET A 505 -1.51 8.04 5.28
CA MET A 505 -1.08 7.25 6.43
C MET A 505 -0.59 5.85 6.01
N VAL A 506 -1.33 5.18 5.12
CA VAL A 506 -0.92 3.87 4.58
C VAL A 506 0.37 3.97 3.78
N MET A 507 0.52 5.01 2.96
CA MET A 507 1.76 5.25 2.21
C MET A 507 2.96 5.54 3.13
N ILE A 508 2.76 6.29 4.21
CA ILE A 508 3.80 6.54 5.23
C ILE A 508 4.26 5.22 5.85
N PHE A 509 3.33 4.34 6.21
CA PHE A 509 3.69 3.05 6.76
C PHE A 509 4.44 2.19 5.74
N LYS A 510 3.98 2.14 4.47
CA LYS A 510 4.68 1.42 3.38
C LYS A 510 6.08 2.00 3.13
N ALA A 511 6.23 3.32 3.10
CA ALA A 511 7.53 3.98 2.93
C ALA A 511 8.51 3.66 4.08
N ALA A 512 8.00 3.58 5.33
CA ALA A 512 8.81 3.28 6.50
C ALA A 512 9.16 1.80 6.66
N THR A 513 8.33 0.87 6.17
CA THR A 513 8.44 -0.57 6.51
C THR A 513 8.54 -1.49 5.31
N GLY A 514 8.23 -1.02 4.10
CA GLY A 514 8.08 -1.85 2.88
C GLY A 514 6.78 -2.66 2.84
N GLU A 515 5.95 -2.63 3.91
CA GLU A 515 4.76 -3.46 4.05
C GLU A 515 3.47 -2.64 3.97
N LEU A 516 2.39 -3.27 3.52
CA LEU A 516 1.05 -2.68 3.55
C LEU A 516 0.48 -2.77 4.97
N MET A 517 -0.12 -1.67 5.46
CA MET A 517 -0.67 -1.59 6.82
C MET A 517 -1.94 -2.43 6.98
N PHE A 518 -2.85 -2.41 6.01
CA PHE A 518 -4.20 -2.96 6.09
C PHE A 518 -4.46 -4.07 5.07
N GLN A 519 -3.68 -5.16 5.09
CA GLN A 519 -3.83 -6.28 4.15
C GLN A 519 -5.13 -7.07 4.36
N ASN A 520 -5.49 -7.34 5.62
CA ASN A 520 -6.69 -8.08 5.96
C ASN A 520 -7.94 -7.20 5.81
N THR A 521 -7.85 -5.94 6.28
CA THR A 521 -8.94 -4.98 6.16
C THR A 521 -9.30 -4.69 4.70
N ALA A 522 -8.32 -4.66 3.79
CA ALA A 522 -8.57 -4.47 2.36
C ALA A 522 -9.41 -5.60 1.74
N ARG A 523 -9.40 -6.80 2.28
CA ARG A 523 -10.22 -7.93 1.79
C ARG A 523 -11.72 -7.68 1.98
N PHE A 524 -12.11 -6.87 2.98
CA PHE A 524 -13.51 -6.51 3.19
C PHE A 524 -14.13 -5.70 2.05
N PHE A 525 -13.33 -5.15 1.12
CA PHE A 525 -13.90 -4.34 0.02
C PHE A 525 -14.82 -5.13 -0.92
N ALA A 526 -14.56 -6.41 -1.14
CA ALA A 526 -15.49 -7.28 -1.89
C ALA A 526 -16.81 -7.45 -1.12
N ASP A 527 -16.74 -7.70 0.18
CA ASP A 527 -17.90 -7.86 1.06
C ASP A 527 -18.69 -6.55 1.21
N ILE A 528 -18.00 -5.41 1.27
CA ILE A 528 -18.62 -4.09 1.30
C ILE A 528 -19.52 -3.87 0.08
N ARG A 529 -19.02 -4.16 -1.12
CA ARG A 529 -19.82 -4.03 -2.36
C ARG A 529 -21.06 -4.93 -2.34
N ASN A 530 -20.92 -6.14 -1.85
CA ASN A 530 -22.03 -7.08 -1.72
C ASN A 530 -23.05 -6.60 -0.69
N LYS A 531 -22.59 -6.13 0.48
CA LYS A 531 -23.45 -5.56 1.52
C LYS A 531 -24.21 -4.31 1.07
N ILE A 532 -23.57 -3.42 0.31
CA ILE A 532 -24.25 -2.26 -0.28
C ILE A 532 -25.38 -2.73 -1.20
N LYS A 533 -25.12 -3.70 -2.08
CA LYS A 533 -26.13 -4.24 -3.00
C LYS A 533 -27.28 -4.93 -2.25
N SER A 534 -26.97 -5.82 -1.30
CA SER A 534 -28.00 -6.52 -0.52
C SER A 534 -28.83 -5.56 0.33
N GLY A 535 -28.21 -4.60 1.03
CA GLY A 535 -28.93 -3.60 1.80
C GLY A 535 -29.86 -2.73 0.94
N GLN A 536 -29.45 -2.36 -0.28
CA GLN A 536 -30.32 -1.66 -1.23
C GLN A 536 -31.49 -2.55 -1.69
N MET A 537 -31.26 -3.85 -1.93
CA MET A 537 -32.32 -4.80 -2.30
C MET A 537 -33.30 -5.05 -1.15
N GLU A 538 -32.85 -5.01 0.10
CA GLU A 538 -33.65 -5.15 1.31
C GLU A 538 -34.36 -3.84 1.72
N GLY A 539 -34.14 -2.75 0.98
CA GLY A 539 -34.77 -1.44 1.25
C GLY A 539 -34.22 -0.74 2.49
N MET A 540 -32.99 -1.07 2.94
CA MET A 540 -32.34 -0.38 4.05
C MET A 540 -32.04 1.09 3.70
N LEU A 541 -32.08 1.96 4.70
CA LEU A 541 -31.62 3.34 4.51
C LEU A 541 -30.12 3.36 4.17
N GLU A 542 -29.73 4.18 3.20
CA GLU A 542 -28.32 4.26 2.78
C GLU A 542 -27.38 4.65 3.94
N THR A 543 -27.83 5.46 4.88
CA THR A 543 -27.10 5.80 6.12
C THR A 543 -26.91 4.61 7.07
N GLU A 544 -27.85 3.68 7.10
CA GLU A 544 -27.72 2.45 7.88
C GLU A 544 -26.71 1.49 7.22
N ILE A 545 -26.70 1.43 5.89
CA ILE A 545 -25.69 0.68 5.13
C ILE A 545 -24.30 1.27 5.39
N VAL A 546 -24.14 2.61 5.36
CA VAL A 546 -22.89 3.29 5.71
C VAL A 546 -22.42 2.88 7.10
N ALA A 547 -23.30 2.90 8.08
CA ALA A 547 -23.00 2.56 9.48
C ALA A 547 -22.54 1.09 9.61
N ASP A 548 -23.23 0.15 8.96
CA ASP A 548 -22.93 -1.28 9.05
C ASP A 548 -21.60 -1.62 8.40
N VAL A 549 -21.38 -1.15 7.17
CA VAL A 549 -20.10 -1.37 6.45
C VAL A 549 -18.93 -0.71 7.18
N SER A 550 -19.14 0.52 7.69
CA SER A 550 -18.08 1.25 8.42
C SER A 550 -17.71 0.55 9.73
N ARG A 551 -18.67 -0.02 10.43
CA ARG A 551 -18.42 -0.76 11.68
C ARG A 551 -17.50 -1.95 11.46
N ALA A 552 -17.79 -2.81 10.49
CA ALA A 552 -16.97 -3.98 10.18
C ALA A 552 -15.55 -3.57 9.75
N PHE A 553 -15.45 -2.57 8.86
CA PHE A 553 -14.17 -2.08 8.36
C PHE A 553 -13.30 -1.48 9.47
N TRP A 554 -13.83 -0.53 10.26
CA TRP A 554 -13.04 0.18 11.26
C TRP A 554 -12.66 -0.69 12.45
N ARG A 555 -13.48 -1.72 12.78
CA ARG A 555 -13.10 -2.75 13.77
C ARG A 555 -11.88 -3.53 13.29
N SER A 556 -11.88 -4.01 12.05
CA SER A 556 -10.75 -4.71 11.46
C SER A 556 -9.52 -3.80 11.36
N ALA A 557 -9.71 -2.56 10.90
CA ALA A 557 -8.63 -1.58 10.76
C ALA A 557 -7.96 -1.25 12.11
N LEU A 558 -8.74 -1.13 13.19
CA LEU A 558 -8.20 -0.88 14.53
C LEU A 558 -7.32 -2.04 15.01
N MET A 559 -7.81 -3.27 14.88
CA MET A 559 -7.05 -4.46 15.30
C MET A 559 -5.77 -4.62 14.48
N GLU A 560 -5.86 -4.47 13.17
CA GLU A 560 -4.71 -4.60 12.27
C GLU A 560 -3.69 -3.48 12.50
N PHE A 561 -4.15 -2.24 12.69
CA PHE A 561 -3.31 -1.10 13.03
C PHE A 561 -2.50 -1.35 14.32
N GLN A 562 -3.15 -1.77 15.41
CA GLN A 562 -2.49 -2.07 16.68
C GLN A 562 -1.44 -3.17 16.52
N THR A 563 -1.80 -4.26 15.84
CA THR A 563 -0.89 -5.39 15.59
C THR A 563 0.34 -4.93 14.79
N ARG A 564 0.15 -4.20 13.69
CA ARG A 564 1.24 -3.72 12.83
C ARG A 564 2.12 -2.70 13.54
N MET A 565 1.52 -1.76 14.28
CA MET A 565 2.26 -0.77 15.05
C MET A 565 3.14 -1.42 16.13
N ASN A 566 2.64 -2.44 16.82
CA ASN A 566 3.42 -3.17 17.82
C ASN A 566 4.56 -3.99 17.17
N GLN A 567 4.29 -4.66 16.04
CA GLN A 567 5.31 -5.43 15.32
C GLN A 567 6.46 -4.56 14.81
N LYS A 568 6.17 -3.33 14.38
CA LYS A 568 7.13 -2.39 13.76
C LYS A 568 7.54 -1.24 14.70
N GLU A 569 7.24 -1.32 15.99
CA GLU A 569 7.45 -0.23 16.95
C GLU A 569 8.88 0.32 16.93
N ASN A 570 9.88 -0.55 17.06
CA ASN A 570 11.28 -0.13 17.08
C ASN A 570 11.71 0.56 15.77
N GLN A 571 11.28 0.01 14.64
CA GLN A 571 11.53 0.55 13.31
C GLN A 571 10.92 1.95 13.16
N LEU A 572 9.63 2.09 13.43
CA LEU A 572 8.89 3.34 13.30
C LEU A 572 9.35 4.42 14.31
N ARG A 573 9.75 4.02 15.53
CA ARG A 573 10.31 4.95 16.54
C ARG A 573 11.68 5.49 16.14
N SER A 574 12.43 4.76 15.32
CA SER A 574 13.78 5.16 14.89
C SER A 574 13.80 6.13 13.70
N ILE A 575 12.69 6.29 12.98
CA ILE A 575 12.54 7.27 11.88
C ILE A 575 12.01 8.58 12.47
N PHE A 576 12.84 9.63 12.46
CA PHE A 576 12.48 10.95 12.95
C PHE A 576 12.26 11.92 11.80
N LEU A 577 11.14 12.61 11.85
CA LEU A 577 10.66 13.53 10.82
C LEU A 577 10.79 14.98 11.29
N THR A 578 11.21 15.86 10.41
CA THR A 578 11.10 17.31 10.59
C THR A 578 9.86 17.77 9.84
N LEU A 579 8.84 18.25 10.57
CA LEU A 579 7.58 18.62 9.95
C LEU A 579 7.65 19.98 9.27
N PRO A 580 7.17 20.12 8.02
CA PRO A 580 6.96 21.41 7.37
C PRO A 580 5.98 22.29 8.16
N ASP A 581 6.12 23.62 8.06
CA ASP A 581 5.25 24.55 8.79
C ASP A 581 3.77 24.45 8.38
N THR A 582 3.52 24.14 7.12
CA THR A 582 2.16 23.83 6.59
C THR A 582 1.52 22.67 7.34
N CYS A 583 2.29 21.61 7.56
CA CYS A 583 1.85 20.42 8.31
C CYS A 583 1.69 20.73 9.80
N LYS A 584 2.62 21.46 10.40
CA LYS A 584 2.50 21.90 11.81
C LYS A 584 1.21 22.67 12.04
N LYS A 585 0.90 23.64 11.16
CA LYS A 585 -0.36 24.43 11.24
C LYS A 585 -1.59 23.51 11.10
N MET A 586 -1.57 22.57 10.16
CA MET A 586 -2.63 21.62 9.96
C MET A 586 -2.84 20.74 11.19
N PHE A 587 -1.79 20.16 11.75
CA PHE A 587 -1.84 19.28 12.92
C PHE A 587 -2.27 20.04 14.19
N LYS A 588 -1.71 21.23 14.43
CA LYS A 588 -2.15 22.08 15.55
C LYS A 588 -3.65 22.33 15.53
N LYS A 589 -4.21 22.66 14.37
CA LYS A 589 -5.66 22.88 14.23
C LYS A 589 -6.46 21.60 14.55
N VAL A 590 -6.01 20.45 14.09
CA VAL A 590 -6.67 19.17 14.39
C VAL A 590 -6.59 18.84 15.87
N LEU A 591 -5.41 18.98 16.49
CA LEU A 591 -5.20 18.74 17.92
C LEU A 591 -6.04 19.67 18.79
N SER A 592 -6.02 20.96 18.50
CA SER A 592 -6.82 21.94 19.28
C SER A 592 -8.32 21.64 19.22
N ASN A 593 -8.83 21.23 18.05
CA ASN A 593 -10.23 20.85 17.90
C ASN A 593 -10.54 19.54 18.67
N ASP A 594 -9.65 18.54 18.64
CA ASP A 594 -9.83 17.27 19.37
C ASP A 594 -9.80 17.50 20.90
N ILE A 595 -8.84 18.30 21.38
CA ILE A 595 -8.75 18.71 22.79
C ILE A 595 -10.04 19.40 23.25
N LEU A 596 -10.54 20.36 22.45
CA LEU A 596 -11.77 21.08 22.75
C LEU A 596 -12.98 20.13 22.80
N ALA A 597 -13.14 19.30 21.78
CA ALA A 597 -14.25 18.35 21.71
C ALA A 597 -14.23 17.35 22.89
N THR A 598 -13.02 16.81 23.21
CA THR A 598 -12.84 15.88 24.33
C THR A 598 -13.10 16.57 25.67
N THR A 599 -12.68 17.83 25.84
CA THR A 599 -12.94 18.61 27.04
C THR A 599 -14.44 18.87 27.24
N ILE A 600 -15.17 19.19 26.16
CA ILE A 600 -16.63 19.32 26.20
C ILE A 600 -17.28 18.00 26.61
N LYS A 601 -16.81 16.89 26.06
CA LYS A 601 -17.28 15.53 26.39
C LYS A 601 -17.05 15.21 27.87
N ILE A 602 -15.86 15.50 28.43
CA ILE A 602 -15.56 15.36 29.85
C ILE A 602 -16.57 16.16 30.71
N LYS A 603 -16.80 17.44 30.37
CA LYS A 603 -17.75 18.28 31.08
C LYS A 603 -19.17 17.69 31.06
N ARG A 604 -19.65 17.23 29.92
CA ARG A 604 -20.96 16.59 29.77
C ARG A 604 -21.08 15.32 30.61
N CYS A 605 -20.08 14.44 30.54
CA CYS A 605 -20.06 13.18 31.31
C CYS A 605 -20.13 13.44 32.81
N ILE A 606 -19.41 14.44 33.33
CA ILE A 606 -19.42 14.79 34.76
C ILE A 606 -20.77 15.41 35.17
N ASN A 607 -21.36 16.30 34.34
CA ASN A 607 -22.61 16.99 34.66
C ASN A 607 -23.83 16.06 34.62
N ASN A 608 -23.81 15.02 33.80
CA ASN A 608 -24.94 14.10 33.66
C ASN A 608 -25.00 13.03 34.75
N GLN A 609 -24.03 12.99 35.68
CA GLN A 609 -23.97 11.96 36.71
C GLN A 609 -24.53 12.41 38.06
N THR A 610 -25.40 11.58 38.61
CA THR A 610 -26.01 11.77 39.93
C THR A 610 -25.07 11.47 41.08
N ALA A 611 -24.15 10.51 40.91
CA ALA A 611 -23.18 10.08 41.92
C ALA A 611 -22.25 11.21 42.42
N PHE A 612 -22.05 12.26 41.63
CA PHE A 612 -21.26 13.44 41.96
C PHE A 612 -22.13 14.69 41.99
N GLY A 613 -23.20 14.67 42.80
CA GLY A 613 -24.28 15.67 42.77
C GLY A 613 -23.87 17.08 43.17
N SER A 614 -22.84 17.27 44.00
CA SER A 614 -22.45 18.62 44.45
C SER A 614 -21.61 19.36 43.37
N PRO A 615 -21.83 20.64 43.15
CA PRO A 615 -21.03 21.46 42.24
C PRO A 615 -19.52 21.40 42.54
N GLN A 616 -19.18 21.34 43.84
CA GLN A 616 -17.78 21.25 44.30
C GLN A 616 -17.12 19.92 43.90
N SER A 617 -17.85 18.80 44.02
CA SER A 617 -17.36 17.47 43.62
C SER A 617 -17.15 17.41 42.10
N ARG A 618 -18.05 17.99 41.31
CA ARG A 618 -17.95 18.07 39.86
C ARG A 618 -16.75 18.92 39.44
N GLN A 619 -16.53 20.06 40.06
CA GLN A 619 -15.38 20.90 39.77
C GLN A 619 -14.07 20.22 40.13
N ARG A 620 -14.01 19.54 41.29
CA ARG A 620 -12.81 18.72 41.66
C ARG A 620 -12.49 17.66 40.63
N LEU A 621 -13.48 16.96 40.06
CA LEU A 621 -13.25 15.97 38.99
C LEU A 621 -12.79 16.65 37.70
N LEU A 622 -13.32 17.83 37.36
CA LEU A 622 -12.87 18.61 36.20
C LEU A 622 -11.40 19.02 36.33
N ASP A 623 -10.97 19.40 37.52
CA ASP A 623 -9.60 19.88 37.77
C ASP A 623 -8.61 18.74 38.08
N SER A 624 -9.09 17.52 38.35
CA SER A 624 -8.24 16.37 38.69
C SER A 624 -7.42 15.86 37.51
N SER A 625 -6.14 15.53 37.76
CA SER A 625 -5.29 14.83 36.80
C SER A 625 -5.76 13.38 36.56
N PRO A 626 -5.37 12.73 35.47
CA PRO A 626 -5.65 11.31 35.21
C PRO A 626 -5.19 10.39 36.37
N ALA A 627 -4.04 10.69 36.98
CA ALA A 627 -3.51 9.94 38.12
C ALA A 627 -4.44 10.07 39.35
N ARG A 628 -4.92 11.27 39.64
CA ARG A 628 -5.85 11.49 40.76
C ARG A 628 -7.20 10.80 40.53
N ILE A 629 -7.71 10.82 39.29
CA ILE A 629 -8.93 10.08 38.95
C ILE A 629 -8.73 8.57 39.12
N ASN A 630 -7.57 8.05 38.75
CA ASN A 630 -7.26 6.62 38.95
C ASN A 630 -7.23 6.25 40.45
N HIS A 631 -6.64 7.11 41.29
CA HIS A 631 -6.64 6.92 42.73
C HIS A 631 -8.07 6.88 43.27
N LEU A 632 -8.92 7.84 42.93
CA LEU A 632 -10.32 7.84 43.28
C LEU A 632 -11.06 6.57 42.83
N ARG A 633 -10.78 6.10 41.61
CA ARG A 633 -11.35 4.85 41.10
C ARG A 633 -10.99 3.67 41.97
N ILE A 634 -9.71 3.53 42.35
CA ILE A 634 -9.23 2.44 43.23
C ILE A 634 -9.88 2.52 44.62
N GLU A 635 -10.01 3.72 45.20
CA GLU A 635 -10.72 3.94 46.47
C GLU A 635 -12.18 3.45 46.38
N PHE A 636 -12.90 3.78 45.31
CA PHE A 636 -14.27 3.33 45.08
C PHE A 636 -14.37 1.83 44.85
N GLU A 637 -13.45 1.22 44.09
CA GLU A 637 -13.38 -0.24 43.89
C GLU A 637 -13.16 -0.99 45.22
N ASN A 638 -12.24 -0.49 46.06
CA ASN A 638 -11.99 -1.08 47.38
C ASN A 638 -13.21 -0.95 48.30
N LYS A 639 -13.92 0.18 48.24
CA LYS A 639 -15.16 0.39 48.96
C LYS A 639 -16.25 -0.59 48.51
N VAL A 640 -16.41 -0.83 47.23
CA VAL A 640 -17.36 -1.82 46.67
C VAL A 640 -17.02 -3.23 47.16
N LYS A 641 -15.75 -3.62 47.15
CA LYS A 641 -15.28 -4.95 47.62
C LYS A 641 -15.60 -5.20 49.11
N SER A 642 -15.65 -4.14 49.92
CA SER A 642 -15.96 -4.24 51.36
C SER A 642 -17.48 -4.28 51.64
N MET A 643 -18.33 -4.07 50.67
CA MET A 643 -19.79 -4.04 50.83
C MET A 643 -20.43 -5.37 50.44
N ARG A 644 -21.38 -5.88 51.25
CA ARG A 644 -22.18 -7.09 50.91
C ARG A 644 -23.11 -6.89 49.69
N ARG A 645 -23.58 -5.69 49.47
CA ARG A 645 -24.41 -5.28 48.29
C ARG A 645 -23.98 -3.89 47.85
N PRO A 646 -23.21 -3.75 46.78
CA PRO A 646 -22.84 -2.44 46.27
C PRO A 646 -24.09 -1.71 45.70
N SER A 647 -24.18 -0.40 45.91
CA SER A 647 -25.22 0.43 45.26
C SER A 647 -24.90 0.59 43.78
N SER A 648 -25.96 0.69 42.96
CA SER A 648 -25.85 1.01 41.52
C SER A 648 -25.00 2.26 41.30
N ASP A 649 -25.24 3.32 42.09
CA ASP A 649 -24.52 4.59 41.98
C ASP A 649 -23.01 4.47 42.15
N LEU A 650 -22.52 3.55 43.00
CA LEU A 650 -21.10 3.29 43.19
C LEU A 650 -20.47 2.58 42.01
N THR A 651 -21.22 1.64 41.42
CA THR A 651 -20.78 0.91 40.23
C THR A 651 -20.69 1.86 39.03
N ASP A 652 -21.72 2.69 38.85
CA ASP A 652 -21.76 3.69 37.80
C ASP A 652 -20.67 4.76 37.96
N ALA A 653 -20.35 5.13 39.21
CA ALA A 653 -19.24 6.03 39.50
C ALA A 653 -17.88 5.45 39.12
N ILE A 654 -17.65 4.13 39.35
CA ILE A 654 -16.41 3.46 38.94
C ILE A 654 -16.27 3.44 37.41
N VAL A 655 -17.34 3.09 36.69
CA VAL A 655 -17.37 3.10 35.22
C VAL A 655 -17.08 4.51 34.72
N LEU A 656 -17.72 5.53 35.27
CA LEU A 656 -17.44 6.92 34.92
C LEU A 656 -15.98 7.31 35.17
N LEU A 657 -15.41 6.99 36.34
CA LEU A 657 -14.03 7.35 36.66
C LEU A 657 -13.02 6.67 35.72
N LYS A 658 -13.30 5.43 35.33
CA LYS A 658 -12.53 4.71 34.31
C LYS A 658 -12.53 5.45 32.99
N TYR A 659 -13.71 5.83 32.54
CA TYR A 659 -13.90 6.57 31.29
C TYR A 659 -13.26 7.97 31.32
N LEU A 660 -13.48 8.73 32.40
CA LEU A 660 -12.87 10.05 32.60
C LEU A 660 -11.34 10.00 32.60
N ARG A 661 -10.75 8.97 33.25
CA ARG A 661 -9.29 8.75 33.21
C ARG A 661 -8.80 8.64 31.76
N THR A 662 -9.44 7.81 30.95
CA THR A 662 -9.08 7.60 29.55
C THR A 662 -9.18 8.91 28.75
N LEU A 663 -10.29 9.65 28.90
CA LEU A 663 -10.47 10.93 28.20
C LEU A 663 -9.42 11.97 28.60
N LYS A 664 -9.09 12.05 29.89
CA LYS A 664 -8.09 13.02 30.37
C LYS A 664 -6.66 12.64 30.00
N LEU A 665 -6.31 11.35 30.02
CA LEU A 665 -5.03 10.87 29.47
C LEU A 665 -4.89 11.23 27.99
N HIS A 666 -5.97 11.06 27.23
CA HIS A 666 -5.96 11.46 25.83
C HIS A 666 -5.72 12.98 25.66
N VAL A 667 -6.42 13.83 26.40
CA VAL A 667 -6.19 15.29 26.39
C VAL A 667 -4.76 15.65 26.76
N GLU A 668 -4.20 14.99 27.77
CA GLU A 668 -2.81 15.20 28.18
C GLU A 668 -1.80 14.82 27.09
N GLN A 669 -1.98 13.67 26.44
CA GLN A 669 -1.15 13.23 25.31
C GLN A 669 -1.24 14.20 24.14
N GLN A 670 -2.45 14.67 23.81
CA GLN A 670 -2.67 15.66 22.73
C GLN A 670 -1.99 17.00 23.06
N ASN A 671 -2.10 17.48 24.31
CA ASN A 671 -1.41 18.68 24.75
C ASN A 671 0.12 18.55 24.67
N GLN A 672 0.69 17.40 25.08
CA GLN A 672 2.11 17.15 24.95
C GLN A 672 2.57 17.17 23.49
N LEU A 673 1.76 16.61 22.58
CA LEU A 673 2.04 16.66 21.15
C LEU A 673 1.93 18.10 20.61
N LEU A 674 0.93 18.87 21.04
CA LEU A 674 0.77 20.28 20.68
C LEU A 674 2.01 21.11 21.09
N ILE A 675 2.48 20.95 22.32
CA ILE A 675 3.69 21.59 22.83
C ILE A 675 4.93 21.20 22.00
N ARG A 676 5.05 19.94 21.59
CA ARG A 676 6.14 19.50 20.71
C ARG A 676 6.08 20.19 19.36
N LEU A 677 4.87 20.38 18.78
CA LEU A 677 4.68 21.06 17.50
C LEU A 677 4.96 22.58 17.57
N GLU A 678 4.96 23.16 18.75
CA GLU A 678 5.25 24.58 18.97
C GLU A 678 6.76 24.89 18.98
N LYS A 679 7.58 23.88 19.23
CA LYS A 679 9.05 24.05 19.19
C LYS A 679 9.51 24.40 17.77
N GLN A 680 10.53 25.23 17.68
CA GLN A 680 11.08 25.72 16.42
C GLN A 680 11.54 24.57 15.50
N VAL A 681 12.16 23.54 16.07
CA VAL A 681 12.50 22.28 15.39
C VAL A 681 11.68 21.17 16.02
N SER A 682 10.57 20.82 15.36
CA SER A 682 9.72 19.72 15.81
C SER A 682 10.20 18.42 15.19
N ARG A 683 10.78 17.53 16.00
CA ARG A 683 11.06 16.16 15.58
C ARG A 683 10.02 15.21 16.15
N ILE A 684 9.36 14.49 15.27
CA ILE A 684 8.34 13.50 15.63
C ILE A 684 8.72 12.16 15.01
N SER A 685 8.64 11.07 15.77
CA SER A 685 8.85 9.76 15.18
C SER A 685 7.66 9.34 14.30
N ALA A 686 7.90 8.53 13.28
CA ALA A 686 6.86 7.97 12.43
C ALA A 686 5.82 7.20 13.26
N TYR A 687 6.22 6.57 14.35
CA TYR A 687 5.33 5.89 15.29
C TYR A 687 4.27 6.84 15.89
N ILE A 688 4.71 7.96 16.46
CA ILE A 688 3.81 8.95 17.06
C ILE A 688 2.92 9.58 16.00
N LEU A 689 3.47 9.89 14.82
CA LEU A 689 2.72 10.45 13.71
C LEU A 689 1.60 9.52 13.25
N LEU A 690 1.89 8.25 12.99
CA LEU A 690 0.89 7.26 12.53
C LEU A 690 -0.20 7.05 13.59
N GLY A 691 0.18 6.97 14.88
CA GLY A 691 -0.80 6.90 15.98
C GLY A 691 -1.75 8.11 15.99
N PHE A 692 -1.20 9.31 15.85
CA PHE A 692 -2.01 10.54 15.76
C PHE A 692 -2.93 10.54 14.54
N MET A 693 -2.39 10.18 13.37
CA MET A 693 -3.17 10.14 12.13
C MET A 693 -4.32 9.13 12.21
N PHE A 694 -4.06 7.93 12.70
CA PHE A 694 -5.08 6.89 12.84
C PHE A 694 -6.17 7.28 13.84
N ASN A 695 -5.81 7.81 15.01
CA ASN A 695 -6.78 8.23 16.03
C ASN A 695 -7.72 9.33 15.50
N ASN A 696 -7.18 10.31 14.74
CA ASN A 696 -8.00 11.34 14.14
C ASN A 696 -8.98 10.78 13.08
N LEU A 697 -8.50 9.83 12.24
CA LEU A 697 -9.33 9.13 11.26
C LEU A 697 -10.44 8.33 11.93
N TYR A 698 -10.06 7.47 12.88
CA TYR A 698 -11.00 6.59 13.58
C TYR A 698 -12.12 7.38 14.24
N LYS A 699 -11.80 8.40 15.04
CA LYS A 699 -12.79 9.27 15.70
C LYS A 699 -13.68 10.06 14.74
N SER A 700 -13.16 10.42 13.57
CA SER A 700 -13.91 11.25 12.61
C SER A 700 -14.74 10.46 11.62
N MET A 701 -14.33 9.23 11.29
CA MET A 701 -14.98 8.39 10.29
C MET A 701 -15.76 7.22 10.89
N PHE A 702 -15.67 7.02 12.19
CA PHE A 702 -16.43 6.02 12.92
C PHE A 702 -17.16 6.67 14.09
N ARG A 703 -18.49 6.60 14.10
CA ARG A 703 -19.33 7.21 15.16
C ARG A 703 -19.60 6.20 16.28
N GLU A 704 -19.41 6.63 17.53
CA GLU A 704 -19.73 5.80 18.71
C GLU A 704 -21.18 5.28 18.70
N GLU A 705 -22.11 6.07 18.17
CA GLU A 705 -23.53 5.71 18.07
C GLU A 705 -23.75 4.46 17.20
N TRP A 706 -22.84 4.16 16.28
CA TRP A 706 -22.91 2.96 15.45
C TRP A 706 -22.61 1.67 16.23
N TRP A 707 -21.90 1.77 17.36
CA TRP A 707 -21.69 0.67 18.28
C TRP A 707 -22.95 0.28 19.03
N VAL A 708 -23.72 1.26 19.53
CA VAL A 708 -24.88 1.06 20.42
C VAL A 708 -26.01 0.31 19.75
N LYS A 709 -26.24 0.53 18.44
CA LYS A 709 -27.29 -0.17 17.70
C LYS A 709 -27.03 -1.67 17.47
N SER A 710 -25.74 -2.10 17.50
CA SER A 710 -25.38 -3.51 17.26
C SER A 710 -25.52 -4.39 18.50
N THR A 711 -25.20 -3.86 19.69
CA THR A 711 -25.27 -4.63 20.95
C THR A 711 -26.71 -5.09 21.27
N ALA A 712 -27.73 -4.44 20.77
CA ALA A 712 -29.12 -4.88 20.94
C ALA A 712 -29.49 -6.07 20.02
N LYS A 713 -28.89 -6.20 18.83
CA LYS A 713 -29.14 -7.30 17.88
C LYS A 713 -28.17 -8.47 18.03
N GLU A 714 -26.88 -8.21 18.36
CA GLU A 714 -25.84 -9.24 18.50
C GLU A 714 -25.90 -10.00 19.84
N LYS A 715 -26.56 -9.47 20.89
CA LYS A 715 -26.85 -10.24 22.12
C LYS A 715 -27.73 -11.45 21.89
N LEU A 716 -28.26 -11.63 20.68
CA LEU A 716 -29.04 -12.78 20.27
C LEU A 716 -28.24 -13.85 19.49
N SER A 717 -26.98 -13.60 19.08
CA SER A 717 -26.24 -14.55 18.23
C SER A 717 -24.84 -14.97 18.70
N ASP A 718 -24.12 -14.20 19.55
CA ASP A 718 -22.77 -14.59 19.96
C ASP A 718 -22.50 -14.31 21.45
N GLY A 719 -22.38 -15.40 22.21
CA GLY A 719 -21.84 -15.37 23.57
C GLY A 719 -20.35 -15.03 23.58
N ASN A 720 -19.97 -14.11 24.45
CA ASN A 720 -18.62 -13.81 24.93
C ASN A 720 -17.62 -13.21 23.94
N VAL A 721 -17.60 -11.87 23.86
CA VAL A 721 -16.35 -11.09 23.76
C VAL A 721 -16.44 -9.92 24.75
N ASP A 722 -15.51 -9.88 25.70
CA ASP A 722 -15.45 -8.88 26.77
C ASP A 722 -15.32 -7.45 26.22
N GLU A 723 -16.37 -6.66 26.41
CA GLU A 723 -16.48 -5.23 26.10
C GLU A 723 -15.42 -4.37 26.84
N ALA A 724 -14.85 -4.91 27.92
CA ALA A 724 -13.83 -4.24 28.74
C ALA A 724 -12.45 -4.11 28.03
N THR A 725 -12.12 -5.02 27.10
CA THR A 725 -10.83 -5.01 26.39
C THR A 725 -10.78 -3.97 25.27
N LEU A 726 -11.91 -3.62 24.69
CA LEU A 726 -11.99 -2.64 23.59
C LEU A 726 -11.94 -1.18 24.07
N GLN A 727 -12.42 -0.90 25.28
CA GLN A 727 -12.41 0.47 25.84
C GLN A 727 -11.07 0.87 26.50
N ALA A 728 -10.21 -0.07 26.83
CA ALA A 728 -8.94 0.20 27.49
C ALA A 728 -7.79 0.58 26.53
N THR A 729 -7.98 0.47 25.20
CA THR A 729 -6.89 0.60 24.23
C THR A 729 -7.08 1.77 23.22
N VAL A 730 -8.15 2.55 23.36
CA VAL A 730 -8.37 3.77 22.55
C VAL A 730 -7.80 5.00 23.22
#